data_d91f7120a71259f4cb248bd045103c74
#
_entry.id   d91f7120a71259f4cb248bd045103c74
#
_cell.length_a   1.000
_cell.length_b   1.000
_cell.length_c   1.000
_cell.angle_alpha   90.00
_cell.angle_beta   90.00
_cell.angle_gamma   90.00
#
_symmetry.space_group_name_H-M   'P 1'
#
loop_
_entity.id
_entity.type
_entity.pdbx_description
1 polymer ?
#
loop_
_entity_poly.entity_id
_entity_poly.type
_entity_poly.pdbx_seq_one_letter_code
_entity_poly.pdbx_strand_id
1 'polypeptide(L)'
;MTQDYKATLNLPATDFPMRGDLPKREPDTLARWEADGLYAQLRANAKGRPLFVLHDGPPYANGAIHLGHAVNKILKDIIVKSKYLAGFDAPYVPGWDCHGLPIEIAIEKKYGKVGVKLDATEFRQKCREYAEAQIEIQRRDFKRLGVIGDWDNPYKTLNFRFEADEIRALSKVVANGHLSRGVKPVHWCFDCGSALAEAEIEYQDKDSPTVDVAYAARDAREVAAAFGVEPPADVEVAVPIWTTTPWTLPASLAVSLGAGIEYALVEGPARAGRRRWLVLADALAERALQRYGVTDLVVHGRAQGAALEGKRFAHPFYDERDIPVLLGDHVSDEDGTGAVHTAPGHGQEDYVVSRQYGLIDQYTAAQLNPVDGRGVYLPSTPAAHGVELAGQHIWKANDVIIEVLRASGALLAASKLTHSYPHCWRHKTPIAFRATPQWFISMEQANLRADALKAIEQVKWYPEWGQARIAGMVEGRPDWTISRQRTWGVPIALFVHRETGEPHPRSVELMRQVADRVEQGGIDVWYSLDAAELLGDEAGDYDRITDILDVWFDSGVTHEGVLLERGFGKPADLYLEGSDQHRGWFQSSLLTGVAIDKAAPYRQCLTHGFTVDEHGRKMSKSLGNGIEPQDIMKTLGADILRLWIASADYSNEMSLSQEILKRNADAYRRIRNTARFLLGNLHGFDPSVHLRPLEDMVALDRWIVHRAYEVQEKIKAAYERYDFATIVQALLNFCSVDLGSLYLDVTKDRLYTMAEDSRGRRSAQSAMYRIAEAFVRWIAPVLSFTAEELWGYLPRTTESGARVDNVLFATWYEGLAPLPAGADLAAADFDRLLALREQVAKVLEPMRANGQIGAALEAEIEVSADAVTAARWQPLAEELRFLFISGDVTVKPVDADEVFVLARPTAKPKCVRCWHYREDVGSVAAHPELCGRCASNVDGAGEDRRWF
;
A
#
# COMPACT_ATOMS: atom_id res chain seq x y z
N MET A 1 28.94 65.92 -2.62
CA MET A 1 27.98 64.91 -3.09
C MET A 1 28.30 63.60 -2.37
N THR A 2 27.39 63.08 -1.59
CA THR A 2 27.58 61.78 -0.95
C THR A 2 27.67 60.75 -2.09
N GLN A 3 28.76 60.01 -2.16
CA GLN A 3 28.98 58.96 -3.16
C GLN A 3 28.02 57.81 -2.88
N ASP A 4 27.22 57.42 -3.86
CA ASP A 4 26.32 56.24 -3.71
C ASP A 4 27.10 54.98 -3.91
N TYR A 5 27.45 54.30 -2.82
CA TYR A 5 28.17 53.02 -2.81
C TYR A 5 27.29 51.82 -3.09
N LYS A 6 25.97 51.95 -3.28
CA LYS A 6 25.07 50.84 -3.54
C LYS A 6 25.42 50.11 -4.82
N ALA A 7 25.86 50.80 -5.85
CA ALA A 7 26.31 50.22 -7.12
C ALA A 7 27.58 49.35 -7.02
N THR A 8 28.33 49.46 -5.90
CA THR A 8 29.54 48.65 -5.66
C THR A 8 29.23 47.34 -4.91
N LEU A 9 27.99 47.10 -4.56
CA LEU A 9 27.58 45.87 -3.84
C LEU A 9 27.23 44.76 -4.84
N ASN A 10 27.69 43.54 -4.55
CA ASN A 10 27.33 42.33 -5.30
C ASN A 10 25.98 41.77 -4.78
N LEU A 11 24.90 42.42 -5.14
CA LEU A 11 23.58 41.99 -4.67
C LEU A 11 23.12 40.72 -5.39
N PRO A 12 22.38 39.83 -4.70
CA PRO A 12 21.90 38.61 -5.31
C PRO A 12 20.88 38.88 -6.41
N ALA A 13 21.01 38.18 -7.55
CA ALA A 13 20.09 38.29 -8.68
C ALA A 13 19.78 36.87 -9.25
N THR A 14 18.52 36.63 -9.53
CA THR A 14 18.06 35.37 -10.18
C THR A 14 16.69 35.57 -10.79
N ASP A 15 16.51 35.01 -11.96
CA ASP A 15 15.22 34.92 -12.65
C ASP A 15 14.33 33.80 -12.09
N PHE A 16 14.84 32.98 -11.17
CA PHE A 16 14.06 31.93 -10.51
C PHE A 16 12.90 32.56 -9.74
N PRO A 17 11.65 32.22 -10.08
CA PRO A 17 10.50 32.92 -9.53
C PRO A 17 10.32 32.69 -8.02
N MET A 18 9.91 33.72 -7.30
CA MET A 18 9.63 33.63 -5.87
C MET A 18 8.47 32.66 -5.58
N ARG A 19 7.41 32.69 -6.39
CA ARG A 19 6.24 31.83 -6.24
C ARG A 19 6.38 30.59 -7.12
N GLY A 20 5.99 29.41 -6.59
CA GLY A 20 6.00 28.16 -7.34
C GLY A 20 4.94 28.11 -8.43
N ASP A 21 3.75 28.66 -8.18
CA ASP A 21 2.57 28.61 -9.06
C ASP A 21 2.37 27.19 -9.65
N LEU A 22 2.58 26.17 -8.82
CA LEU A 22 2.61 24.76 -9.21
C LEU A 22 1.41 24.32 -10.07
N PRO A 23 0.15 24.67 -9.71
CA PRO A 23 -1.00 24.26 -10.51
C PRO A 23 -0.94 24.70 -11.96
N LYS A 24 -0.22 25.80 -12.27
CA LYS A 24 -0.08 26.33 -13.64
C LYS A 24 1.17 25.82 -14.33
N ARG A 25 2.30 25.69 -13.60
CA ARG A 25 3.61 25.36 -14.17
C ARG A 25 3.85 23.87 -14.34
N GLU A 26 3.31 23.05 -13.45
CA GLU A 26 3.47 21.59 -13.55
C GLU A 26 2.89 21.02 -14.86
N PRO A 27 1.70 21.45 -15.34
CA PRO A 27 1.19 21.01 -16.65
C PRO A 27 2.14 21.34 -17.80
N ASP A 28 2.75 22.55 -17.80
CA ASP A 28 3.68 22.95 -18.86
C ASP A 28 4.98 22.11 -18.80
N THR A 29 5.46 21.81 -17.59
CA THR A 29 6.62 20.92 -17.40
C THR A 29 6.31 19.50 -17.85
N LEU A 30 5.13 18.99 -17.52
CA LEU A 30 4.67 17.66 -17.96
C LEU A 30 4.59 17.58 -19.49
N ALA A 31 3.99 18.58 -20.15
CA ALA A 31 3.89 18.64 -21.60
C ALA A 31 5.29 18.65 -22.26
N ARG A 32 6.27 19.36 -21.67
CA ARG A 32 7.66 19.33 -22.13
C ARG A 32 8.28 17.96 -21.96
N TRP A 33 8.11 17.30 -20.80
CA TRP A 33 8.62 15.94 -20.58
C TRP A 33 8.08 14.93 -21.58
N GLU A 34 6.80 15.08 -21.95
CA GLU A 34 6.17 14.24 -22.97
C GLU A 34 6.75 14.52 -24.37
N ALA A 35 6.82 15.80 -24.75
CA ALA A 35 7.36 16.21 -26.05
C ALA A 35 8.81 15.79 -26.25
N ASP A 36 9.63 15.86 -25.19
CA ASP A 36 11.02 15.47 -25.20
C ASP A 36 11.24 13.96 -25.09
N GLY A 37 10.20 13.18 -24.77
CA GLY A 37 10.30 11.74 -24.53
C GLY A 37 11.19 11.40 -23.33
N LEU A 38 11.00 12.10 -22.21
CA LEU A 38 11.83 12.04 -21.01
C LEU A 38 12.13 10.60 -20.57
N TYR A 39 11.11 9.74 -20.51
CA TYR A 39 11.29 8.36 -20.05
C TYR A 39 12.21 7.56 -21.00
N ALA A 40 12.02 7.66 -22.29
CA ALA A 40 12.88 7.00 -23.28
C ALA A 40 14.34 7.47 -23.19
N GLN A 41 14.56 8.78 -23.00
CA GLN A 41 15.90 9.33 -22.80
C GLN A 41 16.52 8.84 -21.49
N LEU A 42 15.73 8.78 -20.40
CA LEU A 42 16.19 8.27 -19.10
C LEU A 42 16.67 6.82 -19.20
N ARG A 43 15.88 5.96 -19.89
CA ARG A 43 16.27 4.57 -20.17
C ARG A 43 17.53 4.47 -21.02
N ALA A 44 17.65 5.32 -22.05
CA ALA A 44 18.83 5.36 -22.90
C ALA A 44 20.09 5.77 -22.11
N ASN A 45 19.99 6.78 -21.25
CA ASN A 45 21.08 7.25 -20.39
C ASN A 45 21.48 6.23 -19.31
N ALA A 46 20.56 5.38 -18.89
CA ALA A 46 20.83 4.35 -17.89
C ALA A 46 21.33 3.03 -18.48
N LYS A 47 21.42 2.90 -19.81
CA LYS A 47 21.83 1.67 -20.49
C LYS A 47 23.19 1.18 -20.00
N GLY A 48 23.25 -0.09 -19.61
CA GLY A 48 24.44 -0.73 -19.07
C GLY A 48 24.66 -0.58 -17.57
N ARG A 49 23.82 0.18 -16.88
CA ARG A 49 23.79 0.22 -15.41
C ARG A 49 23.16 -1.05 -14.84
N PRO A 50 23.41 -1.38 -13.56
CA PRO A 50 22.69 -2.47 -12.88
C PRO A 50 21.17 -2.25 -12.93
N LEU A 51 20.43 -3.33 -13.20
CA LEU A 51 18.98 -3.27 -13.29
C LEU A 51 18.37 -3.26 -11.88
N PHE A 52 17.33 -2.44 -11.66
CA PHE A 52 16.45 -2.48 -10.49
C PHE A 52 15.00 -2.44 -10.96
N VAL A 53 14.29 -3.54 -10.79
CA VAL A 53 12.90 -3.69 -11.26
C VAL A 53 11.91 -3.51 -10.11
N LEU A 54 11.22 -2.38 -10.10
CA LEU A 54 10.00 -2.20 -9.34
C LEU A 54 8.83 -2.61 -10.24
N HIS A 55 8.23 -3.77 -9.96
CA HIS A 55 7.09 -4.24 -10.73
C HIS A 55 5.79 -3.59 -10.22
N ASP A 56 5.00 -3.05 -11.14
CA ASP A 56 3.76 -2.36 -10.82
C ASP A 56 2.61 -3.36 -10.65
N GLY A 57 1.97 -3.36 -9.46
CA GLY A 57 0.68 -4.00 -9.29
C GLY A 57 -0.39 -3.24 -10.07
N PRO A 58 -1.20 -3.91 -10.90
CA PRO A 58 -2.10 -3.23 -11.80
C PRO A 58 -3.32 -2.66 -11.05
N PRO A 59 -3.55 -1.34 -11.04
CA PRO A 59 -4.81 -0.79 -10.59
C PRO A 59 -5.94 -1.26 -11.50
N TYR A 60 -7.14 -1.38 -10.94
CA TYR A 60 -8.29 -1.82 -11.68
C TYR A 60 -8.81 -0.73 -12.63
N ALA A 61 -9.09 -1.11 -13.89
CA ALA A 61 -9.51 -0.19 -14.96
C ALA A 61 -10.98 0.25 -14.81
N ASN A 62 -11.33 0.87 -13.67
CA ASN A 62 -12.69 1.30 -13.38
C ASN A 62 -12.73 2.52 -12.44
N GLY A 63 -13.22 3.65 -12.93
CA GLY A 63 -13.35 4.89 -12.18
C GLY A 63 -12.10 5.76 -12.17
N ALA A 64 -12.24 6.98 -11.67
CA ALA A 64 -11.13 7.92 -11.47
C ALA A 64 -10.22 7.46 -10.33
N ILE A 65 -8.97 7.92 -10.35
CA ILE A 65 -8.05 7.65 -9.25
C ILE A 65 -8.51 8.35 -7.97
N HIS A 66 -8.27 7.71 -6.85
CA HIS A 66 -8.47 8.25 -5.51
C HIS A 66 -7.13 8.47 -4.79
N LEU A 67 -7.16 9.01 -3.58
CA LEU A 67 -5.95 9.36 -2.83
C LEU A 67 -5.03 8.15 -2.58
N GLY A 68 -5.58 6.96 -2.31
CA GLY A 68 -4.80 5.73 -2.17
C GLY A 68 -3.99 5.37 -3.43
N HIS A 69 -4.57 5.54 -4.62
CA HIS A 69 -3.85 5.39 -5.89
C HIS A 69 -2.71 6.42 -6.01
N ALA A 70 -2.96 7.67 -5.60
CA ALA A 70 -1.92 8.70 -5.63
C ALA A 70 -0.75 8.38 -4.68
N VAL A 71 -1.05 7.93 -3.45
CA VAL A 71 -0.02 7.46 -2.49
C VAL A 71 0.82 6.36 -3.11
N ASN A 72 0.17 5.32 -3.62
CA ASN A 72 0.84 4.16 -4.22
C ASN A 72 1.78 4.56 -5.37
N LYS A 73 1.26 5.28 -6.35
CA LYS A 73 2.04 5.65 -7.54
C LYS A 73 3.16 6.66 -7.25
N ILE A 74 2.94 7.59 -6.31
CA ILE A 74 3.98 8.55 -5.91
C ILE A 74 5.10 7.85 -5.15
N LEU A 75 4.80 6.91 -4.22
CA LEU A 75 5.84 6.14 -3.53
C LEU A 75 6.70 5.34 -4.51
N LYS A 76 6.06 4.67 -5.48
CA LYS A 76 6.78 3.96 -6.56
C LYS A 76 7.68 4.88 -7.36
N ASP A 77 7.16 6.04 -7.76
CA ASP A 77 7.90 7.03 -8.54
C ASP A 77 9.10 7.62 -7.77
N ILE A 78 8.93 7.90 -6.47
CA ILE A 78 10.04 8.34 -5.61
C ILE A 78 11.16 7.28 -5.59
N ILE A 79 10.80 6.01 -5.46
CA ILE A 79 11.78 4.91 -5.45
C ILE A 79 12.48 4.82 -6.82
N VAL A 80 11.74 4.77 -7.91
CA VAL A 80 12.29 4.66 -9.27
C VAL A 80 13.26 5.81 -9.54
N LYS A 81 12.87 7.05 -9.26
CA LYS A 81 13.73 8.23 -9.45
C LYS A 81 14.99 8.19 -8.56
N SER A 82 14.83 7.76 -7.31
CA SER A 82 15.98 7.62 -6.40
C SER A 82 16.98 6.56 -6.88
N LYS A 83 16.49 5.48 -7.50
CA LYS A 83 17.34 4.43 -8.07
C LYS A 83 18.11 4.92 -9.30
N TYR A 84 17.50 5.74 -10.17
CA TYR A 84 18.24 6.39 -11.26
C TYR A 84 19.37 7.28 -10.74
N LEU A 85 19.10 8.10 -9.71
CA LEU A 85 20.14 8.92 -9.06
C LEU A 85 21.22 8.08 -8.37
N ALA A 86 20.88 6.88 -7.90
CA ALA A 86 21.82 5.93 -7.33
C ALA A 86 22.62 5.13 -8.38
N GLY A 87 22.43 5.40 -9.67
CA GLY A 87 23.18 4.77 -10.75
C GLY A 87 22.61 3.46 -11.26
N PHE A 88 21.35 3.15 -10.98
CA PHE A 88 20.65 2.00 -11.56
C PHE A 88 19.93 2.34 -12.87
N ASP A 89 19.68 1.32 -13.69
CA ASP A 89 18.62 1.32 -14.68
C ASP A 89 17.34 0.81 -14.01
N ALA A 90 16.36 1.69 -13.80
CA ALA A 90 15.15 1.39 -13.03
C ALA A 90 13.91 1.51 -13.93
N PRO A 91 13.63 0.51 -14.81
CA PRO A 91 12.44 0.55 -15.64
C PRO A 91 11.18 0.55 -14.80
N TYR A 92 10.18 1.32 -15.23
CA TYR A 92 8.85 1.29 -14.66
C TYR A 92 7.81 1.15 -15.77
N VAL A 93 7.16 -0.01 -15.81
CA VAL A 93 6.07 -0.32 -16.75
C VAL A 93 4.76 -0.28 -15.99
N PRO A 94 3.96 0.78 -16.14
CA PRO A 94 2.65 0.85 -15.51
C PRO A 94 1.71 -0.19 -16.11
N GLY A 95 0.74 -0.67 -15.32
CA GLY A 95 -0.19 -1.67 -15.79
C GLY A 95 -1.62 -1.43 -15.33
N TRP A 96 -2.57 -2.18 -15.92
CA TRP A 96 -3.97 -2.19 -15.53
C TRP A 96 -4.55 -3.59 -15.54
N ASP A 97 -5.35 -3.86 -14.51
CA ASP A 97 -6.23 -5.02 -14.41
C ASP A 97 -7.57 -4.67 -15.05
N CYS A 98 -7.98 -5.46 -16.06
CA CYS A 98 -9.01 -5.07 -17.02
C CYS A 98 -10.20 -6.03 -17.12
N HIS A 99 -10.19 -7.16 -16.39
CA HIS A 99 -11.25 -8.17 -16.46
C HIS A 99 -12.11 -8.18 -15.18
N GLY A 100 -13.16 -8.97 -15.22
CA GLY A 100 -13.96 -9.31 -14.04
C GLY A 100 -15.16 -8.43 -13.78
N LEU A 101 -15.76 -8.67 -12.64
CA LEU A 101 -17.08 -8.24 -12.22
C LEU A 101 -17.34 -6.73 -12.24
N PRO A 102 -16.45 -5.83 -11.80
CA PRO A 102 -16.78 -4.41 -11.74
C PRO A 102 -17.05 -3.78 -13.12
N ILE A 103 -16.36 -4.24 -14.15
CA ILE A 103 -16.54 -3.79 -15.52
C ILE A 103 -17.83 -4.38 -16.08
N GLU A 104 -18.09 -5.69 -15.86
CA GLU A 104 -19.35 -6.31 -16.26
C GLU A 104 -20.57 -5.59 -15.68
N ILE A 105 -20.56 -5.27 -14.37
CA ILE A 105 -21.65 -4.51 -13.72
C ILE A 105 -21.87 -3.15 -14.37
N ALA A 106 -20.80 -2.45 -14.77
CA ALA A 106 -20.92 -1.18 -15.46
C ALA A 106 -21.64 -1.34 -16.81
N ILE A 107 -21.33 -2.40 -17.54
CA ILE A 107 -21.97 -2.72 -18.82
C ILE A 107 -23.39 -3.26 -18.63
N GLU A 108 -23.61 -4.15 -17.65
CA GLU A 108 -24.93 -4.67 -17.31
C GLU A 108 -25.93 -3.55 -16.92
N LYS A 109 -25.47 -2.53 -16.19
CA LYS A 109 -26.31 -1.37 -15.85
C LYS A 109 -26.82 -0.64 -17.10
N LYS A 110 -26.04 -0.61 -18.18
CA LYS A 110 -26.36 0.11 -19.41
C LYS A 110 -27.11 -0.74 -20.41
N TYR A 111 -26.76 -2.01 -20.54
CA TYR A 111 -27.27 -2.88 -21.61
C TYR A 111 -28.10 -4.07 -21.11
N GLY A 112 -28.16 -4.33 -19.79
CA GLY A 112 -28.73 -5.54 -19.19
C GLY A 112 -27.71 -6.69 -19.17
N LYS A 113 -28.12 -7.81 -18.56
CA LYS A 113 -27.29 -9.04 -18.53
C LYS A 113 -27.07 -9.58 -19.94
N VAL A 114 -26.03 -10.36 -20.10
CA VAL A 114 -25.67 -11.07 -21.35
C VAL A 114 -26.88 -11.85 -21.86
N GLY A 115 -27.14 -11.78 -23.16
CA GLY A 115 -28.30 -12.39 -23.81
C GLY A 115 -29.59 -11.58 -23.77
N VAL A 116 -29.61 -10.42 -23.10
CA VAL A 116 -30.82 -9.54 -23.07
C VAL A 116 -30.82 -8.56 -24.25
N LYS A 117 -29.78 -7.75 -24.40
CA LYS A 117 -29.61 -6.78 -25.48
C LYS A 117 -28.38 -7.03 -26.35
N LEU A 118 -27.37 -7.65 -25.76
CA LEU A 118 -26.09 -7.97 -26.39
C LEU A 118 -25.85 -9.47 -26.25
N ASP A 119 -25.32 -10.10 -27.28
CA ASP A 119 -24.77 -11.44 -27.18
C ASP A 119 -23.43 -11.42 -26.38
N ALA A 120 -22.85 -12.59 -26.14
CA ALA A 120 -21.65 -12.69 -25.31
C ALA A 120 -20.43 -11.98 -25.94
N THR A 121 -20.28 -12.04 -27.26
CA THR A 121 -19.17 -11.41 -27.98
C THR A 121 -19.31 -9.90 -27.97
N GLU A 122 -20.50 -9.39 -28.28
CA GLU A 122 -20.82 -7.95 -28.22
C GLU A 122 -20.63 -7.43 -26.79
N PHE A 123 -21.04 -8.21 -25.77
CA PHE A 123 -20.89 -7.84 -24.38
C PHE A 123 -19.41 -7.72 -23.99
N ARG A 124 -18.56 -8.69 -24.34
CA ARG A 124 -17.10 -8.63 -24.11
C ARG A 124 -16.47 -7.45 -24.82
N GLN A 125 -16.88 -7.15 -26.06
CA GLN A 125 -16.40 -5.97 -26.76
C GLN A 125 -16.75 -4.66 -26.03
N LYS A 126 -17.96 -4.55 -25.45
CA LYS A 126 -18.33 -3.37 -24.65
C LYS A 126 -17.57 -3.27 -23.35
N CYS A 127 -17.22 -4.38 -22.71
CA CYS A 127 -16.34 -4.41 -21.54
C CYS A 127 -14.94 -3.90 -21.88
N ARG A 128 -14.38 -4.35 -23.01
CA ARG A 128 -13.06 -3.92 -23.50
C ARG A 128 -13.02 -2.42 -23.78
N GLU A 129 -14.01 -1.91 -24.53
CA GLU A 129 -14.14 -0.47 -24.82
C GLU A 129 -14.24 0.38 -23.54
N TYR A 130 -15.00 -0.11 -22.56
CA TYR A 130 -15.14 0.58 -21.28
C TYR A 130 -13.82 0.61 -20.51
N ALA A 131 -13.13 -0.52 -20.39
CA ALA A 131 -11.83 -0.61 -19.70
C ALA A 131 -10.80 0.35 -20.33
N GLU A 132 -10.67 0.36 -21.66
CA GLU A 132 -9.77 1.26 -22.37
C GLU A 132 -10.08 2.75 -22.09
N ALA A 133 -11.36 3.12 -22.05
CA ALA A 133 -11.75 4.49 -21.71
C ALA A 133 -11.38 4.87 -20.27
N GLN A 134 -11.51 3.94 -19.31
CA GLN A 134 -11.11 4.17 -17.93
C GLN A 134 -9.58 4.28 -17.77
N ILE A 135 -8.84 3.46 -18.50
CA ILE A 135 -7.37 3.52 -18.53
C ILE A 135 -6.89 4.91 -18.94
N GLU A 136 -7.47 5.50 -19.99
CA GLU A 136 -7.06 6.84 -20.45
C GLU A 136 -7.31 7.93 -19.40
N ILE A 137 -8.39 7.84 -18.64
CA ILE A 137 -8.69 8.77 -17.54
C ILE A 137 -7.62 8.63 -16.44
N GLN A 138 -7.34 7.40 -16.00
CA GLN A 138 -6.37 7.13 -14.95
C GLN A 138 -4.93 7.44 -15.39
N ARG A 139 -4.56 7.12 -16.63
CA ARG A 139 -3.24 7.43 -17.22
C ARG A 139 -2.95 8.92 -17.13
N ARG A 140 -3.90 9.75 -17.60
CA ARG A 140 -3.78 11.21 -17.54
C ARG A 140 -3.56 11.69 -16.11
N ASP A 141 -4.32 11.17 -15.16
CA ASP A 141 -4.25 11.59 -13.77
C ASP A 141 -2.93 11.12 -13.11
N PHE A 142 -2.45 9.91 -13.40
CA PHE A 142 -1.16 9.42 -12.92
C PHE A 142 0.03 10.23 -13.49
N LYS A 143 -0.01 10.56 -14.77
CA LYS A 143 1.00 11.45 -15.39
C LYS A 143 0.98 12.83 -14.73
N ARG A 144 -0.21 13.36 -14.40
CA ARG A 144 -0.36 14.66 -13.73
C ARG A 144 0.23 14.67 -12.31
N LEU A 145 0.34 13.52 -11.64
CA LEU A 145 1.08 13.37 -10.37
C LEU A 145 2.61 13.50 -10.54
N GLY A 146 3.12 13.57 -11.74
CA GLY A 146 4.55 13.59 -12.06
C GLY A 146 5.20 12.21 -12.06
N VAL A 147 4.41 11.14 -12.16
CA VAL A 147 4.91 9.76 -12.24
C VAL A 147 5.50 9.49 -13.61
N ILE A 148 6.77 9.09 -13.65
CA ILE A 148 7.46 8.68 -14.89
C ILE A 148 7.32 7.18 -15.11
N GLY A 149 7.26 6.76 -16.36
CA GLY A 149 7.13 5.34 -16.73
C GLY A 149 6.89 5.15 -18.22
N ASP A 150 6.80 3.92 -18.66
CA ASP A 150 6.48 3.54 -20.04
C ASP A 150 4.97 3.68 -20.30
N TRP A 151 4.49 4.92 -20.28
CA TRP A 151 3.07 5.23 -20.48
C TRP A 151 2.56 4.95 -21.88
N ASP A 152 3.46 4.85 -22.85
CA ASP A 152 3.13 4.57 -24.26
C ASP A 152 2.97 3.06 -24.49
N ASN A 153 3.67 2.23 -23.71
CA ASN A 153 3.60 0.78 -23.80
C ASN A 153 3.29 0.15 -22.43
N PRO A 154 2.19 0.53 -21.76
CA PRO A 154 1.79 -0.10 -20.50
C PRO A 154 1.41 -1.56 -20.74
N TYR A 155 1.42 -2.37 -19.69
CA TYR A 155 0.76 -3.65 -19.79
C TYR A 155 -0.74 -3.54 -19.43
N LYS A 156 -1.57 -4.31 -20.08
CA LYS A 156 -3.00 -4.38 -19.82
C LYS A 156 -3.41 -5.85 -19.88
N THR A 157 -4.09 -6.36 -18.86
CA THR A 157 -4.49 -7.77 -18.83
C THR A 157 -5.43 -8.14 -19.96
N LEU A 158 -6.15 -7.15 -20.56
CA LEU A 158 -6.99 -7.32 -21.74
C LEU A 158 -6.23 -7.37 -23.09
N ASN A 159 -4.90 -7.16 -23.11
CA ASN A 159 -4.13 -7.31 -24.34
C ASN A 159 -4.09 -8.77 -24.78
N PHE A 160 -4.32 -9.06 -26.03
CA PHE A 160 -4.37 -10.43 -26.55
C PHE A 160 -3.11 -11.24 -26.23
N ARG A 161 -1.95 -10.61 -26.26
CA ARG A 161 -0.70 -11.21 -25.85
C ARG A 161 -0.74 -11.60 -24.36
N PHE A 162 -1.23 -10.70 -23.49
CA PHE A 162 -1.31 -10.98 -22.05
C PHE A 162 -2.35 -12.08 -21.77
N GLU A 163 -3.54 -12.04 -22.40
CA GLU A 163 -4.56 -13.08 -22.32
C GLU A 163 -3.97 -14.46 -22.69
N ALA A 164 -3.11 -14.51 -23.73
CA ALA A 164 -2.41 -15.71 -24.13
C ALA A 164 -1.34 -16.15 -23.10
N ASP A 165 -0.56 -15.22 -22.57
CA ASP A 165 0.48 -15.52 -21.58
C ASP A 165 -0.13 -16.00 -20.25
N GLU A 166 -1.33 -15.54 -19.90
CA GLU A 166 -2.11 -16.03 -18.76
C GLU A 166 -2.51 -17.50 -18.95
N ILE A 167 -2.99 -17.90 -20.15
CA ILE A 167 -3.28 -19.31 -20.47
C ILE A 167 -1.99 -20.15 -20.44
N ARG A 168 -0.86 -19.61 -20.93
CA ARG A 168 0.45 -20.27 -20.85
C ARG A 168 0.91 -20.44 -19.39
N ALA A 169 0.70 -19.43 -18.53
CA ALA A 169 1.01 -19.52 -17.10
C ALA A 169 0.14 -20.60 -16.42
N LEU A 170 -1.17 -20.63 -16.69
CA LEU A 170 -2.04 -21.68 -16.20
C LEU A 170 -1.57 -23.07 -16.67
N SER A 171 -1.12 -23.20 -17.93
CA SER A 171 -0.60 -24.48 -18.44
C SER A 171 0.61 -24.98 -17.65
N LYS A 172 1.45 -24.07 -17.11
CA LYS A 172 2.57 -24.43 -16.22
C LYS A 172 2.08 -24.89 -14.85
N VAL A 173 1.07 -24.23 -14.29
CA VAL A 173 0.42 -24.64 -13.04
C VAL A 173 -0.17 -26.04 -13.16
N VAL A 174 -0.83 -26.34 -14.31
CA VAL A 174 -1.35 -27.68 -14.63
C VAL A 174 -0.23 -28.70 -14.76
N ALA A 175 0.84 -28.37 -15.49
CA ALA A 175 1.99 -29.25 -15.70
C ALA A 175 2.68 -29.61 -14.38
N ASN A 176 2.69 -28.70 -13.40
CA ASN A 176 3.29 -28.93 -12.08
C ASN A 176 2.33 -29.64 -11.08
N GLY A 177 1.11 -30.01 -11.52
CA GLY A 177 0.18 -30.82 -10.74
C GLY A 177 -0.60 -30.06 -9.65
N HIS A 178 -0.71 -28.74 -9.74
CA HIS A 178 -1.43 -27.93 -8.75
C HIS A 178 -2.93 -27.76 -9.04
N LEU A 179 -3.39 -28.07 -10.27
CA LEU A 179 -4.81 -27.93 -10.63
C LEU A 179 -5.61 -29.13 -10.16
N SER A 180 -6.74 -28.90 -9.52
CA SER A 180 -7.71 -29.93 -9.14
C SER A 180 -9.13 -29.50 -9.48
N ARG A 181 -9.99 -30.48 -9.73
CA ARG A 181 -11.43 -30.29 -9.90
C ARG A 181 -12.17 -30.92 -8.71
N GLY A 182 -13.22 -30.28 -8.25
CA GLY A 182 -14.03 -30.84 -7.16
C GLY A 182 -15.38 -30.19 -7.02
N VAL A 183 -16.28 -30.91 -6.35
CA VAL A 183 -17.57 -30.36 -5.91
C VAL A 183 -17.42 -30.08 -4.43
N LYS A 184 -17.09 -28.83 -4.08
CA LYS A 184 -16.90 -28.38 -2.69
C LYS A 184 -17.79 -27.15 -2.41
N PRO A 185 -18.21 -26.89 -1.16
CA PRO A 185 -18.85 -25.64 -0.80
C PRO A 185 -17.89 -24.48 -1.03
N VAL A 186 -18.30 -23.57 -1.91
CA VAL A 186 -17.56 -22.32 -2.19
C VAL A 186 -18.46 -21.15 -1.85
N HIS A 187 -17.86 -20.01 -1.55
CA HIS A 187 -18.61 -18.78 -1.42
C HIS A 187 -19.30 -18.45 -2.74
N TRP A 188 -20.60 -18.25 -2.68
CA TRP A 188 -21.44 -18.00 -3.85
C TRP A 188 -22.26 -16.73 -3.70
N CYS A 189 -22.18 -15.85 -4.66
CA CYS A 189 -23.01 -14.66 -4.76
C CYS A 189 -24.18 -14.93 -5.71
N PHE A 190 -25.40 -14.87 -5.23
CA PHE A 190 -26.60 -15.11 -6.04
C PHE A 190 -26.89 -14.00 -7.06
N ASP A 191 -26.47 -12.75 -6.75
CA ASP A 191 -26.59 -11.62 -7.69
C ASP A 191 -25.56 -11.73 -8.83
N CYS A 192 -24.34 -12.17 -8.49
CA CYS A 192 -23.31 -12.50 -9.48
C CYS A 192 -23.69 -13.72 -10.31
N GLY A 193 -24.33 -14.73 -9.68
CA GLY A 193 -24.51 -16.06 -10.24
C GLY A 193 -23.19 -16.81 -10.39
N SER A 194 -22.21 -16.56 -9.50
CA SER A 194 -20.83 -17.07 -9.61
C SER A 194 -20.19 -17.32 -8.25
N ALA A 195 -19.20 -18.20 -8.23
CA ALA A 195 -18.29 -18.39 -7.10
C ALA A 195 -17.46 -17.12 -6.83
N LEU A 196 -17.03 -16.95 -5.60
CA LEU A 196 -16.15 -15.88 -5.12
C LEU A 196 -14.91 -16.46 -4.44
N ALA A 197 -13.76 -15.82 -4.63
CA ALA A 197 -12.58 -16.08 -3.83
C ALA A 197 -12.68 -15.34 -2.48
N GLU A 198 -11.84 -15.73 -1.51
CA GLU A 198 -11.79 -15.10 -0.19
C GLU A 198 -11.54 -13.58 -0.25
N ALA A 199 -10.70 -13.13 -1.18
CA ALA A 199 -10.40 -11.72 -1.40
C ALA A 199 -11.59 -10.90 -1.94
N GLU A 200 -12.66 -11.56 -2.38
CA GLU A 200 -13.87 -10.94 -2.91
C GLU A 200 -15.01 -10.87 -1.89
N ILE A 201 -14.71 -11.15 -0.62
CA ILE A 201 -15.66 -11.18 0.49
C ILE A 201 -15.35 -10.05 1.46
N GLU A 202 -16.41 -9.42 1.93
CA GLU A 202 -16.34 -8.49 3.04
C GLU A 202 -17.38 -8.88 4.10
N TYR A 203 -17.13 -8.50 5.34
CA TYR A 203 -18.03 -8.80 6.44
C TYR A 203 -18.80 -7.55 6.84
N GLN A 204 -20.11 -7.71 7.00
CA GLN A 204 -21.02 -6.66 7.46
C GLN A 204 -21.98 -7.24 8.51
N ASP A 205 -22.45 -6.40 9.40
CA ASP A 205 -23.46 -6.82 10.37
C ASP A 205 -24.79 -7.11 9.65
N LYS A 206 -25.38 -8.26 9.99
CA LYS A 206 -26.65 -8.72 9.44
C LYS A 206 -27.51 -9.31 10.52
N ASP A 207 -28.80 -8.97 10.51
CA ASP A 207 -29.82 -9.63 11.30
C ASP A 207 -30.22 -10.93 10.63
N SER A 208 -29.91 -12.05 11.28
CA SER A 208 -30.29 -13.38 10.80
C SER A 208 -31.32 -14.01 11.75
N PRO A 209 -32.32 -14.76 11.23
CA PRO A 209 -33.18 -15.55 12.07
C PRO A 209 -32.39 -16.70 12.72
N THR A 210 -32.64 -17.00 13.97
CA THR A 210 -32.07 -18.16 14.64
C THR A 210 -33.20 -19.12 15.03
N VAL A 211 -32.93 -20.42 14.87
CA VAL A 211 -33.87 -21.47 15.27
C VAL A 211 -33.15 -22.57 16.04
N ASP A 212 -33.79 -23.04 17.09
CA ASP A 212 -33.47 -24.29 17.79
C ASP A 212 -34.47 -25.35 17.32
N VAL A 213 -33.98 -26.43 16.71
CA VAL A 213 -34.79 -27.45 16.05
C VAL A 213 -34.52 -28.84 16.62
N ALA A 214 -35.55 -29.50 17.12
CA ALA A 214 -35.44 -30.85 17.64
C ALA A 214 -35.54 -31.92 16.55
N TYR A 215 -34.52 -32.74 16.43
CA TYR A 215 -34.49 -33.94 15.63
C TYR A 215 -34.89 -35.14 16.50
N ALA A 216 -36.03 -35.77 16.26
CA ALA A 216 -36.55 -36.86 17.09
C ALA A 216 -35.77 -38.17 16.82
N ALA A 217 -35.35 -38.87 17.84
CA ALA A 217 -34.69 -40.17 17.72
C ALA A 217 -35.57 -41.20 17.01
N ARG A 218 -34.99 -41.98 16.09
CA ARG A 218 -35.67 -43.14 15.47
C ARG A 218 -35.99 -44.24 16.49
N ASP A 219 -35.10 -44.45 17.42
CA ASP A 219 -35.29 -45.30 18.58
C ASP A 219 -34.87 -44.59 19.88
N ALA A 220 -35.85 -44.13 20.66
CA ALA A 220 -35.63 -43.41 21.90
C ALA A 220 -34.84 -44.24 22.95
N ARG A 221 -35.03 -45.57 22.96
CA ARG A 221 -34.35 -46.49 23.88
C ARG A 221 -32.88 -46.62 23.54
N GLU A 222 -32.59 -46.76 22.24
CA GLU A 222 -31.19 -46.85 21.76
C GLU A 222 -30.38 -45.60 22.12
N VAL A 223 -30.95 -44.40 21.95
CA VAL A 223 -30.28 -43.14 22.32
C VAL A 223 -30.15 -43.01 23.84
N ALA A 224 -31.21 -43.28 24.63
CA ALA A 224 -31.18 -43.19 26.08
C ALA A 224 -30.24 -44.19 26.73
N ALA A 225 -30.07 -45.35 26.15
CA ALA A 225 -29.12 -46.38 26.62
C ALA A 225 -27.67 -45.88 26.62
N ALA A 226 -27.28 -44.99 25.72
CA ALA A 226 -25.96 -44.35 25.72
C ALA A 226 -25.73 -43.49 27.00
N PHE A 227 -26.80 -43.02 27.62
CA PHE A 227 -26.80 -42.26 28.89
C PHE A 227 -27.01 -43.14 30.12
N GLY A 228 -27.09 -44.44 29.93
CA GLY A 228 -27.30 -45.43 31.01
C GLY A 228 -28.72 -45.45 31.59
N VAL A 229 -29.73 -45.01 30.85
CA VAL A 229 -31.12 -44.90 31.28
C VAL A 229 -32.08 -45.52 30.27
N GLU A 230 -33.26 -45.97 30.76
CA GLU A 230 -34.37 -46.43 29.93
C GLU A 230 -35.53 -45.41 29.97
N PRO A 231 -35.92 -44.83 28.81
CA PRO A 231 -36.98 -43.84 28.75
C PRO A 231 -38.34 -44.50 28.89
N PRO A 232 -39.31 -43.89 29.60
CA PRO A 232 -40.71 -44.33 29.57
C PRO A 232 -41.26 -44.37 28.14
N ALA A 233 -42.29 -45.24 27.92
CA ALA A 233 -42.82 -45.44 26.55
C ALA A 233 -43.48 -44.22 25.92
N ASP A 234 -43.90 -43.28 26.75
CA ASP A 234 -44.51 -41.98 26.35
C ASP A 234 -43.48 -40.87 26.11
N VAL A 235 -42.18 -41.11 26.28
CA VAL A 235 -41.12 -40.15 26.10
C VAL A 235 -40.57 -40.15 24.70
N GLU A 236 -40.50 -39.00 24.06
CA GLU A 236 -39.72 -38.73 22.86
C GLU A 236 -38.30 -38.33 23.27
N VAL A 237 -37.28 -38.91 22.67
CA VAL A 237 -35.89 -38.40 22.80
C VAL A 237 -35.54 -37.61 21.53
N ALA A 238 -34.93 -36.45 21.67
CA ALA A 238 -34.52 -35.64 20.52
C ALA A 238 -33.18 -34.96 20.76
N VAL A 239 -32.47 -34.68 19.69
CA VAL A 239 -31.26 -33.83 19.69
C VAL A 239 -31.61 -32.46 19.11
N PRO A 240 -31.52 -31.38 19.89
CA PRO A 240 -31.70 -30.03 19.38
C PRO A 240 -30.43 -29.53 18.65
N ILE A 241 -30.62 -28.91 17.50
CA ILE A 241 -29.57 -28.14 16.84
C ILE A 241 -29.93 -26.64 16.85
N TRP A 242 -28.94 -25.78 16.79
CA TRP A 242 -29.13 -24.36 16.68
C TRP A 242 -28.50 -23.88 15.36
N THR A 243 -29.23 -23.05 14.59
CA THR A 243 -28.70 -22.49 13.32
C THR A 243 -29.19 -21.07 13.08
N THR A 244 -28.36 -20.26 12.40
CA THR A 244 -28.71 -18.92 11.88
C THR A 244 -29.20 -18.96 10.43
N THR A 245 -29.19 -20.13 9.80
CA THR A 245 -29.54 -20.35 8.40
C THR A 245 -30.64 -21.43 8.25
N PRO A 246 -31.89 -21.18 8.68
CA PRO A 246 -33.00 -22.15 8.57
C PRO A 246 -33.14 -22.73 7.15
N TRP A 247 -32.83 -21.95 6.13
CA TRP A 247 -32.91 -22.38 4.72
C TRP A 247 -31.99 -23.55 4.37
N THR A 248 -30.98 -23.89 5.18
CA THR A 248 -30.10 -25.03 4.94
C THR A 248 -30.67 -26.35 5.46
N LEU A 249 -31.72 -26.30 6.32
CA LEU A 249 -32.31 -27.49 6.92
C LEU A 249 -32.83 -28.53 5.90
N PRO A 250 -33.44 -28.14 4.75
CA PRO A 250 -33.85 -29.11 3.74
C PRO A 250 -32.70 -29.97 3.16
N ALA A 251 -31.46 -29.44 3.25
CA ALA A 251 -30.23 -30.15 2.83
C ALA A 251 -29.51 -30.89 3.98
N SER A 252 -30.10 -30.92 5.19
CA SER A 252 -29.54 -31.62 6.33
C SER A 252 -29.48 -33.13 6.11
N LEU A 253 -28.29 -33.71 6.30
CA LEU A 253 -28.02 -35.13 6.04
C LEU A 253 -27.50 -35.87 7.27
N ALA A 254 -27.04 -35.13 8.27
CA ALA A 254 -26.54 -35.65 9.53
C ALA A 254 -26.67 -34.61 10.65
N VAL A 255 -26.38 -35.03 11.88
CA VAL A 255 -26.08 -34.15 13.02
C VAL A 255 -24.68 -34.48 13.51
N SER A 256 -23.85 -33.44 13.63
CA SER A 256 -22.49 -33.57 14.14
C SER A 256 -22.43 -33.25 15.63
N LEU A 257 -21.72 -34.10 16.39
CA LEU A 257 -21.44 -33.96 17.82
C LEU A 257 -19.93 -33.93 18.05
N GLY A 258 -19.48 -33.32 19.16
CA GLY A 258 -18.05 -33.36 19.55
C GLY A 258 -17.74 -34.64 20.32
N ALA A 259 -16.80 -35.46 19.88
CA ALA A 259 -16.46 -36.74 20.47
C ALA A 259 -16.15 -36.65 21.97
N GLY A 260 -15.39 -35.60 22.39
CA GLY A 260 -14.95 -35.39 23.77
C GLY A 260 -15.88 -34.45 24.58
N ILE A 261 -16.97 -33.95 23.99
CA ILE A 261 -17.94 -33.12 24.71
C ILE A 261 -18.87 -34.01 25.54
N GLU A 262 -19.10 -33.62 26.80
CA GLU A 262 -20.08 -34.27 27.65
C GLU A 262 -21.50 -33.77 27.34
N TYR A 263 -22.41 -34.67 27.07
CA TYR A 263 -23.82 -34.40 26.79
C TYR A 263 -24.69 -34.87 27.95
N ALA A 264 -25.70 -34.08 28.30
CA ALA A 264 -26.75 -34.43 29.26
C ALA A 264 -28.03 -34.78 28.53
N LEU A 265 -28.72 -35.80 28.97
CA LEU A 265 -30.08 -36.11 28.59
C LEU A 265 -31.02 -35.44 29.59
N VAL A 266 -31.74 -34.40 29.17
CA VAL A 266 -32.49 -33.53 30.08
C VAL A 266 -33.99 -33.50 29.73
N GLU A 267 -34.83 -33.21 30.71
CA GLU A 267 -36.27 -32.98 30.47
C GLU A 267 -36.46 -31.68 29.67
N GLY A 268 -37.14 -31.74 28.53
CA GLY A 268 -37.44 -30.62 27.64
C GLY A 268 -38.93 -30.29 27.58
N PRO A 269 -39.34 -29.29 26.79
CA PRO A 269 -40.73 -28.94 26.62
C PRO A 269 -41.50 -30.09 25.93
N ALA A 270 -42.71 -30.37 26.40
CA ALA A 270 -43.55 -31.42 25.84
C ALA A 270 -43.99 -31.09 24.39
N ARG A 271 -44.10 -32.14 23.53
CA ARG A 271 -44.65 -32.02 22.18
C ARG A 271 -46.00 -32.71 22.07
N ALA A 272 -47.05 -32.00 21.71
CA ALA A 272 -48.39 -32.53 21.54
C ALA A 272 -48.85 -33.41 22.72
N GLY A 273 -48.48 -33.00 23.94
CA GLY A 273 -48.86 -33.75 25.20
C GLY A 273 -47.92 -34.91 25.57
N ARG A 274 -46.94 -35.24 24.75
CA ARG A 274 -45.91 -36.26 25.06
C ARG A 274 -44.72 -35.57 25.72
N ARG A 275 -44.13 -36.22 26.71
CA ARG A 275 -42.86 -35.80 27.33
C ARG A 275 -41.73 -35.89 26.33
N ARG A 276 -40.77 -34.99 26.46
CA ARG A 276 -39.60 -35.00 25.57
C ARG A 276 -38.32 -34.85 26.37
N TRP A 277 -37.38 -35.72 26.13
CA TRP A 277 -36.02 -35.61 26.64
C TRP A 277 -35.08 -35.11 25.52
N LEU A 278 -34.22 -34.15 25.89
CA LEU A 278 -33.32 -33.50 24.94
C LEU A 278 -31.85 -33.87 25.21
N VAL A 279 -31.10 -34.18 24.16
CA VAL A 279 -29.64 -34.39 24.20
C VAL A 279 -28.98 -33.03 23.97
N LEU A 280 -28.37 -32.45 25.01
CA LEU A 280 -27.71 -31.16 24.96
C LEU A 280 -26.28 -31.27 25.51
N ALA A 281 -25.31 -30.50 25.02
CA ALA A 281 -24.04 -30.38 25.73
C ALA A 281 -24.32 -29.93 27.19
N ASP A 282 -23.74 -30.64 28.18
CA ASP A 282 -24.00 -30.41 29.61
C ASP A 282 -23.74 -28.94 29.97
N ALA A 283 -22.64 -28.35 29.44
CA ALA A 283 -22.28 -26.94 29.65
C ALA A 283 -23.30 -25.94 29.09
N LEU A 284 -24.13 -26.33 28.12
CA LEU A 284 -25.12 -25.46 27.46
C LEU A 284 -26.57 -25.78 27.86
N ALA A 285 -26.81 -26.89 28.58
CA ALA A 285 -28.14 -27.43 28.83
C ALA A 285 -29.06 -26.44 29.54
N GLU A 286 -28.60 -25.79 30.58
CA GLU A 286 -29.40 -24.78 31.35
C GLU A 286 -29.76 -23.57 30.45
N ARG A 287 -28.80 -23.03 29.71
CA ARG A 287 -28.99 -21.87 28.81
C ARG A 287 -29.94 -22.20 27.65
N ALA A 288 -29.86 -23.41 27.12
CA ALA A 288 -30.75 -23.88 26.07
C ALA A 288 -32.19 -24.07 26.60
N LEU A 289 -32.37 -24.74 27.76
CA LEU A 289 -33.69 -24.93 28.38
C LEU A 289 -34.36 -23.59 28.71
N GLN A 290 -33.62 -22.61 29.20
CA GLN A 290 -34.15 -21.25 29.42
C GLN A 290 -34.72 -20.64 28.15
N ARG A 291 -34.04 -20.80 26.98
CA ARG A 291 -34.57 -20.36 25.68
C ARG A 291 -35.84 -21.08 25.28
N TYR A 292 -36.03 -22.33 25.74
CA TYR A 292 -37.25 -23.14 25.50
C TYR A 292 -38.35 -22.92 26.50
N GLY A 293 -38.14 -22.00 27.46
CA GLY A 293 -39.13 -21.70 28.52
C GLY A 293 -39.21 -22.73 29.64
N VAL A 294 -38.16 -23.57 29.78
CA VAL A 294 -38.05 -24.56 30.87
C VAL A 294 -37.08 -24.00 31.92
N THR A 295 -37.54 -23.88 33.16
CA THR A 295 -36.77 -23.30 34.27
C THR A 295 -36.02 -24.33 35.13
N ASP A 296 -36.52 -25.56 35.17
CA ASP A 296 -35.95 -26.62 36.01
C ASP A 296 -35.06 -27.55 35.15
N LEU A 297 -33.78 -27.62 35.48
CA LEU A 297 -32.85 -28.57 34.87
C LEU A 297 -33.01 -29.96 35.52
N VAL A 298 -33.68 -30.86 34.83
CA VAL A 298 -33.80 -32.26 35.23
C VAL A 298 -32.93 -33.11 34.31
N VAL A 299 -31.84 -33.65 34.85
CA VAL A 299 -30.87 -34.48 34.12
C VAL A 299 -31.18 -35.96 34.41
N HIS A 300 -31.38 -36.74 33.33
CA HIS A 300 -31.63 -38.19 33.39
C HIS A 300 -30.34 -39.01 33.30
N GLY A 301 -29.35 -38.54 32.54
CA GLY A 301 -28.05 -39.20 32.42
C GLY A 301 -27.05 -38.31 31.67
N ARG A 302 -25.77 -38.71 31.67
CA ARG A 302 -24.68 -38.06 30.95
C ARG A 302 -23.88 -39.07 30.12
N ALA A 303 -23.36 -38.62 28.98
CA ALA A 303 -22.53 -39.44 28.11
C ALA A 303 -21.56 -38.58 27.32
N GLN A 304 -20.43 -39.11 26.92
CA GLN A 304 -19.56 -38.49 25.96
C GLN A 304 -20.17 -38.57 24.57
N GLY A 305 -19.95 -37.54 23.71
CA GLY A 305 -20.46 -37.52 22.34
C GLY A 305 -20.08 -38.77 21.52
N ALA A 306 -18.91 -39.35 21.75
CA ALA A 306 -18.48 -40.60 21.15
C ALA A 306 -19.45 -41.78 21.34
N ALA A 307 -20.20 -41.80 22.46
CA ALA A 307 -21.22 -42.86 22.73
C ALA A 307 -22.47 -42.74 21.85
N LEU A 308 -22.68 -41.61 21.23
CA LEU A 308 -23.80 -41.28 20.37
C LEU A 308 -23.51 -41.50 18.87
N GLU A 309 -22.27 -41.79 18.49
CA GLU A 309 -21.88 -42.02 17.12
C GLU A 309 -22.77 -43.05 16.42
N GLY A 310 -23.21 -42.74 15.21
CA GLY A 310 -24.06 -43.62 14.42
C GLY A 310 -25.52 -43.73 14.84
N LYS A 311 -25.93 -43.16 15.99
CA LYS A 311 -27.34 -43.09 16.41
C LYS A 311 -28.14 -42.32 15.35
N ARG A 312 -29.41 -42.69 15.14
CA ARG A 312 -30.24 -42.18 14.07
C ARG A 312 -31.40 -41.34 14.58
N PHE A 313 -31.62 -40.22 13.89
CA PHE A 313 -32.72 -39.29 14.18
C PHE A 313 -33.56 -39.12 12.90
N ALA A 314 -34.79 -38.67 13.03
CA ALA A 314 -35.67 -38.32 11.94
C ALA A 314 -35.36 -36.90 11.44
N HIS A 315 -35.35 -36.68 10.14
CA HIS A 315 -35.27 -35.36 9.54
C HIS A 315 -36.55 -34.54 9.95
N PRO A 316 -36.44 -33.22 10.33
CA PRO A 316 -37.58 -32.47 10.79
C PRO A 316 -38.64 -32.19 9.72
N PHE A 317 -38.41 -32.46 8.43
CA PHE A 317 -39.31 -32.22 7.30
C PHE A 317 -39.64 -33.48 6.50
N TYR A 318 -38.74 -34.48 6.50
CA TYR A 318 -38.82 -35.65 5.62
C TYR A 318 -38.75 -36.92 6.45
N ASP A 319 -39.94 -37.46 6.78
CA ASP A 319 -40.05 -38.63 7.65
C ASP A 319 -39.25 -39.84 7.22
N GLU A 320 -39.02 -40.03 5.93
CA GLU A 320 -38.26 -41.14 5.39
C GLU A 320 -36.75 -40.96 5.44
N ARG A 321 -36.22 -39.72 5.73
CA ARG A 321 -34.79 -39.44 5.78
C ARG A 321 -34.24 -39.70 7.18
N ASP A 322 -33.34 -40.66 7.29
CA ASP A 322 -32.54 -40.88 8.49
C ASP A 322 -31.39 -39.89 8.59
N ILE A 323 -31.20 -39.36 9.77
CA ILE A 323 -30.12 -38.42 10.11
C ILE A 323 -29.17 -39.12 11.11
N PRO A 324 -28.02 -39.64 10.66
CA PRO A 324 -27.03 -40.22 11.54
C PRO A 324 -26.29 -39.17 12.36
N VAL A 325 -25.79 -39.57 13.51
CA VAL A 325 -24.83 -38.79 14.29
C VAL A 325 -23.41 -39.03 13.75
N LEU A 326 -22.70 -37.96 13.42
CA LEU A 326 -21.29 -37.96 13.05
C LEU A 326 -20.49 -37.28 14.17
N LEU A 327 -19.20 -37.60 14.29
CA LEU A 327 -18.29 -36.91 15.19
C LEU A 327 -17.47 -35.90 14.39
N GLY A 328 -17.54 -34.60 14.80
CA GLY A 328 -16.86 -33.51 14.12
C GLY A 328 -16.10 -32.61 15.11
N ASP A 329 -14.83 -32.34 14.81
CA ASP A 329 -13.97 -31.48 15.63
C ASP A 329 -14.39 -30.00 15.62
N HIS A 330 -15.26 -29.60 14.70
CA HIS A 330 -15.83 -28.23 14.60
C HIS A 330 -16.95 -27.95 15.59
N VAL A 331 -17.45 -28.99 16.27
CA VAL A 331 -18.52 -28.82 17.25
C VAL A 331 -17.96 -28.30 18.57
N SER A 332 -18.57 -27.22 19.07
CA SER A 332 -18.18 -26.53 20.32
C SER A 332 -19.31 -26.63 21.36
N ASP A 333 -18.93 -26.55 22.63
CA ASP A 333 -19.83 -26.41 23.77
C ASP A 333 -19.86 -24.97 24.34
N GLU A 334 -19.45 -24.01 23.57
CA GLU A 334 -19.46 -22.56 23.95
C GLU A 334 -20.78 -21.88 23.62
N ASP A 335 -21.37 -22.24 22.44
CA ASP A 335 -22.62 -21.65 21.96
C ASP A 335 -23.59 -22.68 21.35
N GLY A 336 -24.88 -22.28 21.24
CA GLY A 336 -25.91 -23.12 20.63
C GLY A 336 -26.46 -24.21 21.57
N THR A 337 -26.28 -25.48 21.15
CA THR A 337 -26.79 -26.68 21.83
C THR A 337 -25.69 -27.75 22.00
N GLY A 338 -24.51 -27.57 21.45
CA GLY A 338 -23.49 -28.60 21.35
C GLY A 338 -23.73 -29.63 20.23
N ALA A 339 -24.71 -29.37 19.36
CA ALA A 339 -25.04 -30.18 18.22
C ALA A 339 -25.24 -29.30 16.98
N VAL A 340 -24.68 -29.70 15.86
CA VAL A 340 -24.74 -28.96 14.59
C VAL A 340 -25.41 -29.82 13.54
N HIS A 341 -26.47 -29.31 12.87
CA HIS A 341 -26.99 -30.00 11.69
C HIS A 341 -25.97 -29.92 10.56
N THR A 342 -25.78 -30.98 9.84
CA THR A 342 -24.74 -31.15 8.83
C THR A 342 -25.34 -31.13 7.44
N ALA A 343 -25.10 -30.02 6.69
CA ALA A 343 -25.54 -29.82 5.32
C ALA A 343 -24.32 -29.67 4.41
N PRO A 344 -23.72 -30.76 3.88
CA PRO A 344 -22.42 -30.73 3.20
C PRO A 344 -22.38 -29.90 1.92
N GLY A 345 -23.54 -29.50 1.37
CA GLY A 345 -23.60 -28.56 0.25
C GLY A 345 -23.49 -27.08 0.65
N HIS A 346 -23.60 -26.76 1.95
CA HIS A 346 -23.73 -25.40 2.45
C HIS A 346 -22.81 -25.06 3.63
N GLY A 347 -21.88 -25.94 4.00
CA GLY A 347 -20.88 -25.75 5.04
C GLY A 347 -19.56 -26.45 4.71
N GLN A 348 -18.42 -25.78 4.93
CA GLN A 348 -17.09 -26.39 4.65
C GLN A 348 -16.78 -27.51 5.64
N GLU A 349 -16.99 -27.27 6.91
CA GLU A 349 -16.80 -28.26 7.97
C GLU A 349 -17.78 -29.43 7.81
N ASP A 350 -19.04 -29.14 7.45
CA ASP A 350 -20.06 -30.14 7.15
C ASP A 350 -19.63 -31.03 5.98
N TYR A 351 -19.03 -30.44 4.96
CA TYR A 351 -18.50 -31.19 3.81
C TYR A 351 -17.36 -32.12 4.21
N VAL A 352 -16.42 -31.61 5.03
CA VAL A 352 -15.25 -32.39 5.47
C VAL A 352 -15.68 -33.61 6.30
N VAL A 353 -16.50 -33.41 7.31
CA VAL A 353 -16.98 -34.51 8.16
C VAL A 353 -17.82 -35.51 7.35
N SER A 354 -18.69 -35.01 6.47
CA SER A 354 -19.53 -35.89 5.63
C SER A 354 -18.70 -36.75 4.66
N ARG A 355 -17.58 -36.19 4.15
CA ARG A 355 -16.64 -36.92 3.30
C ARG A 355 -15.89 -38.00 4.08
N GLN A 356 -15.46 -37.69 5.31
CA GLN A 356 -14.78 -38.68 6.17
C GLN A 356 -15.64 -39.92 6.44
N TYR A 357 -16.94 -39.72 6.59
CA TYR A 357 -17.91 -40.80 6.80
C TYR A 357 -18.48 -41.43 5.52
N GLY A 358 -17.99 -40.97 4.31
CA GLY A 358 -18.52 -41.47 3.02
C GLY A 358 -19.98 -41.13 2.77
N LEU A 359 -20.51 -40.08 3.46
CA LEU A 359 -21.92 -39.72 3.37
C LEU A 359 -22.24 -39.04 2.03
N ILE A 360 -21.30 -38.29 1.49
CA ILE A 360 -21.50 -37.51 0.24
C ILE A 360 -21.86 -38.42 -0.93
N ASP A 361 -21.22 -39.59 -1.05
CA ASP A 361 -21.41 -40.53 -2.16
C ASP A 361 -22.76 -41.24 -2.12
N GLN A 362 -23.51 -41.13 -1.03
CA GLN A 362 -24.82 -41.75 -0.84
C GLN A 362 -25.98 -40.89 -1.35
N TYR A 363 -25.71 -39.61 -1.71
CA TYR A 363 -26.76 -38.66 -2.09
C TYR A 363 -26.49 -38.06 -3.50
N THR A 364 -27.54 -37.68 -4.18
CA THR A 364 -27.44 -37.00 -5.47
C THR A 364 -27.01 -35.56 -5.29
N ALA A 365 -26.44 -34.95 -6.33
CA ALA A 365 -26.03 -33.54 -6.32
C ALA A 365 -27.17 -32.58 -5.93
N ALA A 366 -28.43 -32.90 -6.33
CA ALA A 366 -29.59 -32.09 -5.98
C ALA A 366 -30.02 -32.24 -4.50
N GLN A 367 -29.69 -33.37 -3.86
CA GLN A 367 -29.93 -33.57 -2.42
C GLN A 367 -28.85 -32.91 -1.57
N LEU A 368 -27.61 -32.93 -2.03
CA LEU A 368 -26.48 -32.23 -1.41
C LEU A 368 -26.66 -30.69 -1.51
N ASN A 369 -27.13 -30.22 -2.65
CA ASN A 369 -27.32 -28.81 -2.92
C ASN A 369 -28.68 -28.55 -3.62
N PRO A 370 -29.76 -28.40 -2.86
CA PRO A 370 -31.11 -28.19 -3.40
C PRO A 370 -31.39 -26.79 -3.94
N VAL A 371 -30.35 -25.93 -4.05
CA VAL A 371 -30.50 -24.52 -4.42
C VAL A 371 -29.74 -24.21 -5.71
N ASP A 372 -30.38 -23.52 -6.65
CA ASP A 372 -29.76 -23.12 -7.92
C ASP A 372 -28.76 -21.94 -7.75
N GLY A 373 -28.10 -21.53 -8.83
CA GLY A 373 -27.13 -20.42 -8.83
C GLY A 373 -27.75 -19.04 -8.53
N ARG A 374 -29.06 -18.90 -8.47
CA ARG A 374 -29.80 -17.68 -8.15
C ARG A 374 -30.38 -17.69 -6.75
N GLY A 375 -30.11 -18.74 -5.97
CA GLY A 375 -30.63 -18.89 -4.61
C GLY A 375 -32.08 -19.40 -4.53
N VAL A 376 -32.53 -20.07 -5.56
CA VAL A 376 -33.89 -20.62 -5.65
C VAL A 376 -33.85 -22.12 -5.47
N TYR A 377 -34.74 -22.67 -4.64
CA TYR A 377 -34.89 -24.11 -4.49
C TYR A 377 -35.25 -24.80 -5.81
N LEU A 378 -34.52 -25.88 -6.10
CA LEU A 378 -34.74 -26.68 -7.30
C LEU A 378 -36.14 -27.29 -7.33
N PRO A 379 -36.69 -27.56 -8.54
CA PRO A 379 -37.97 -28.26 -8.68
C PRO A 379 -38.01 -29.67 -8.06
N SER A 380 -36.83 -30.29 -7.88
CA SER A 380 -36.67 -31.59 -7.24
C SER A 380 -36.65 -31.55 -5.71
N THR A 381 -36.72 -30.36 -5.09
CA THR A 381 -36.72 -30.19 -3.63
C THR A 381 -38.06 -30.74 -3.09
N PRO A 382 -38.05 -31.74 -2.18
CA PRO A 382 -39.28 -32.26 -1.63
C PRO A 382 -40.05 -31.21 -0.81
N ALA A 383 -41.36 -31.32 -0.75
CA ALA A 383 -42.21 -30.49 0.09
C ALA A 383 -41.98 -30.78 1.58
N ALA A 384 -41.82 -29.73 2.40
CA ALA A 384 -41.62 -29.85 3.83
C ALA A 384 -43.00 -30.01 4.54
N HIS A 385 -43.31 -31.22 5.01
CA HIS A 385 -44.63 -31.53 5.54
C HIS A 385 -45.79 -31.04 4.66
N GLY A 386 -45.65 -31.21 3.32
CA GLY A 386 -46.65 -30.77 2.34
C GLY A 386 -46.61 -29.29 1.96
N VAL A 387 -45.68 -28.52 2.50
CA VAL A 387 -45.44 -27.13 2.11
C VAL A 387 -44.33 -27.07 1.03
N GLU A 388 -44.68 -26.50 -0.12
CA GLU A 388 -43.81 -26.44 -1.27
C GLU A 388 -42.66 -25.40 -1.05
N LEU A 389 -41.42 -25.85 -1.15
CA LEU A 389 -40.22 -24.97 -1.12
C LEU A 389 -39.68 -24.71 -2.53
N ALA A 390 -39.91 -25.62 -3.47
CA ALA A 390 -39.45 -25.48 -4.85
C ALA A 390 -39.87 -24.13 -5.46
N GLY A 391 -38.94 -23.46 -6.15
CA GLY A 391 -39.17 -22.14 -6.73
C GLY A 391 -39.11 -20.96 -5.78
N GLN A 392 -38.96 -21.20 -4.46
CA GLN A 392 -38.79 -20.13 -3.47
C GLN A 392 -37.31 -19.72 -3.31
N HIS A 393 -37.05 -18.42 -3.20
CA HIS A 393 -35.72 -17.92 -2.88
C HIS A 393 -35.36 -18.14 -1.41
N ILE A 394 -34.14 -18.60 -1.10
CA ILE A 394 -33.71 -19.02 0.23
C ILE A 394 -33.98 -17.99 1.34
N TRP A 395 -33.76 -16.69 1.05
CA TRP A 395 -33.98 -15.65 2.06
C TRP A 395 -35.46 -15.50 2.45
N LYS A 396 -36.38 -15.77 1.50
CA LYS A 396 -37.83 -15.77 1.75
C LYS A 396 -38.31 -17.08 2.38
N ALA A 397 -37.65 -18.19 2.06
CA ALA A 397 -37.97 -19.49 2.58
C ALA A 397 -37.71 -19.63 4.08
N ASN A 398 -36.85 -18.80 4.69
CA ASN A 398 -36.62 -18.83 6.12
C ASN A 398 -37.92 -18.75 6.96
N ASP A 399 -38.80 -17.78 6.64
CA ASP A 399 -40.04 -17.59 7.36
C ASP A 399 -40.98 -18.77 7.16
N VAL A 400 -41.06 -19.30 5.95
CA VAL A 400 -41.86 -20.49 5.63
C VAL A 400 -41.38 -21.71 6.43
N ILE A 401 -40.08 -21.94 6.47
CA ILE A 401 -39.43 -23.04 7.19
C ILE A 401 -39.71 -22.94 8.71
N ILE A 402 -39.60 -21.75 9.28
CA ILE A 402 -39.89 -21.51 10.68
C ILE A 402 -41.36 -21.85 11.03
N GLU A 403 -42.31 -21.48 10.14
CA GLU A 403 -43.72 -21.83 10.34
C GLU A 403 -43.97 -23.34 10.21
N VAL A 404 -43.30 -24.01 9.28
CA VAL A 404 -43.37 -25.48 9.12
C VAL A 404 -42.84 -26.17 10.40
N LEU A 405 -41.70 -25.72 10.91
CA LEU A 405 -41.10 -26.26 12.14
C LEU A 405 -42.02 -26.02 13.36
N ARG A 406 -42.70 -24.88 13.41
CA ARG A 406 -43.63 -24.55 14.47
C ARG A 406 -44.86 -25.46 14.41
N ALA A 407 -45.44 -25.61 13.23
CA ALA A 407 -46.61 -26.46 12.98
C ALA A 407 -46.35 -27.94 13.28
N SER A 408 -45.12 -28.44 12.94
CA SER A 408 -44.72 -29.83 13.24
C SER A 408 -44.35 -30.07 14.71
N GLY A 409 -44.14 -29.00 15.49
CA GLY A 409 -43.65 -29.06 16.88
C GLY A 409 -42.15 -29.41 16.99
N ALA A 410 -41.40 -29.31 15.90
CA ALA A 410 -39.96 -29.46 15.92
C ALA A 410 -39.23 -28.19 16.36
N LEU A 411 -39.85 -27.01 16.23
CA LEU A 411 -39.31 -25.74 16.69
C LEU A 411 -39.32 -25.66 18.22
N LEU A 412 -38.15 -25.46 18.84
CA LEU A 412 -38.02 -25.24 20.29
C LEU A 412 -37.95 -23.73 20.64
N ALA A 413 -37.17 -23.00 19.88
CA ALA A 413 -37.09 -21.56 20.01
C ALA A 413 -36.78 -20.89 18.65
N ALA A 414 -37.19 -19.61 18.51
CA ALA A 414 -36.84 -18.77 17.39
C ALA A 414 -36.58 -17.36 17.88
N SER A 415 -35.50 -16.76 17.39
CA SER A 415 -35.12 -15.36 17.71
C SER A 415 -34.38 -14.72 16.51
N LYS A 416 -33.79 -13.55 16.72
CA LYS A 416 -32.90 -12.88 15.76
C LYS A 416 -31.54 -12.64 16.41
N LEU A 417 -30.50 -12.75 15.60
CA LEU A 417 -29.12 -12.47 16.00
C LEU A 417 -28.51 -11.49 15.01
N THR A 418 -27.97 -10.39 15.50
CA THR A 418 -27.11 -9.51 14.71
C THR A 418 -25.69 -10.03 14.82
N HIS A 419 -25.09 -10.36 13.70
CA HIS A 419 -23.73 -10.89 13.66
C HIS A 419 -23.00 -10.50 12.37
N SER A 420 -21.68 -10.58 12.39
CA SER A 420 -20.84 -10.38 11.21
C SER A 420 -21.12 -11.48 10.19
N TYR A 421 -21.53 -11.11 8.98
CA TYR A 421 -21.95 -12.05 7.94
C TYR A 421 -21.22 -11.75 6.61
N PRO A 422 -20.77 -12.76 5.85
CA PRO A 422 -20.09 -12.55 4.59
C PRO A 422 -21.01 -11.96 3.51
N HIS A 423 -20.51 -10.92 2.84
CA HIS A 423 -21.17 -10.20 1.76
C HIS A 423 -20.29 -10.17 0.53
N CYS A 424 -20.91 -10.12 -0.63
CA CYS A 424 -20.19 -9.86 -1.88
C CYS A 424 -19.59 -8.46 -1.87
N TRP A 425 -18.28 -8.35 -2.08
CA TRP A 425 -17.55 -7.07 -2.04
C TRP A 425 -18.09 -6.00 -3.02
N ARG A 426 -18.78 -6.40 -4.08
CA ARG A 426 -19.32 -5.51 -5.13
C ARG A 426 -20.81 -5.23 -5.01
N HIS A 427 -21.62 -6.29 -4.83
CA HIS A 427 -23.07 -6.14 -4.68
C HIS A 427 -23.48 -5.70 -3.29
N LYS A 428 -22.60 -5.88 -2.28
CA LYS A 428 -22.90 -5.60 -0.87
C LYS A 428 -24.10 -6.41 -0.34
N THR A 429 -24.37 -7.53 -0.98
CA THR A 429 -25.46 -8.46 -0.61
C THR A 429 -24.90 -9.69 0.08
N PRO A 430 -25.66 -10.32 0.99
CA PRO A 430 -25.27 -11.54 1.67
C PRO A 430 -25.00 -12.67 0.68
N ILE A 431 -23.95 -13.43 0.96
CA ILE A 431 -23.59 -14.62 0.18
C ILE A 431 -23.85 -15.89 0.98
N ALA A 432 -23.73 -17.05 0.33
CA ALA A 432 -23.87 -18.34 0.98
C ALA A 432 -22.82 -19.33 0.47
N PHE A 433 -22.58 -20.38 1.24
CA PHE A 433 -21.84 -21.53 0.71
C PHE A 433 -22.72 -22.36 -0.21
N ARG A 434 -22.16 -22.78 -1.34
CA ARG A 434 -22.84 -23.63 -2.32
C ARG A 434 -21.85 -24.62 -2.92
N ALA A 435 -22.12 -25.92 -2.75
CA ALA A 435 -21.35 -26.96 -3.43
C ALA A 435 -21.66 -26.97 -4.92
N THR A 436 -20.65 -26.78 -5.73
CA THR A 436 -20.76 -26.77 -7.20
C THR A 436 -19.43 -27.21 -7.82
N PRO A 437 -19.44 -27.83 -9.00
CA PRO A 437 -18.19 -28.18 -9.69
C PRO A 437 -17.36 -26.93 -9.94
N GLN A 438 -16.15 -26.91 -9.44
CA GLN A 438 -15.21 -25.79 -9.56
C GLN A 438 -13.80 -26.29 -9.85
N TRP A 439 -12.96 -25.38 -10.35
CA TRP A 439 -11.53 -25.58 -10.53
C TRP A 439 -10.76 -24.86 -9.44
N PHE A 440 -9.76 -25.57 -8.90
CA PHE A 440 -8.98 -25.08 -7.76
C PHE A 440 -7.49 -25.21 -8.06
N ILE A 441 -6.72 -24.21 -7.61
CA ILE A 441 -5.31 -24.39 -7.32
C ILE A 441 -5.24 -24.94 -5.90
N SER A 442 -4.84 -26.21 -5.77
CA SER A 442 -4.77 -26.88 -4.49
C SER A 442 -3.59 -26.37 -3.68
N MET A 443 -3.82 -26.08 -2.41
CA MET A 443 -2.77 -25.67 -1.47
C MET A 443 -1.92 -26.87 -1.01
N GLU A 444 -2.47 -28.09 -1.06
CA GLU A 444 -1.79 -29.30 -0.55
C GLU A 444 -1.12 -30.10 -1.66
N GLN A 445 -1.73 -30.17 -2.86
CA GLN A 445 -1.12 -30.86 -3.98
C GLN A 445 0.22 -30.25 -4.36
N ALA A 446 1.20 -31.10 -4.68
CA ALA A 446 2.56 -30.68 -4.99
C ALA A 446 3.20 -29.74 -3.95
N ASN A 447 2.73 -29.77 -2.69
CA ASN A 447 3.25 -29.04 -1.54
C ASN A 447 3.20 -27.50 -1.66
N LEU A 448 2.23 -26.92 -2.37
CA LEU A 448 2.18 -25.48 -2.63
C LEU A 448 2.23 -24.64 -1.36
N ARG A 449 1.46 -25.01 -0.31
CA ARG A 449 1.44 -24.30 0.99
C ARG A 449 2.82 -24.28 1.64
N ALA A 450 3.46 -25.43 1.76
CA ALA A 450 4.76 -25.55 2.40
C ALA A 450 5.86 -24.77 1.64
N ASP A 451 5.85 -24.87 0.30
CA ASP A 451 6.80 -24.16 -0.55
C ASP A 451 6.55 -22.63 -0.51
N ALA A 452 5.29 -22.18 -0.44
CA ALA A 452 4.94 -20.77 -0.31
C ALA A 452 5.40 -20.18 1.03
N LEU A 453 5.18 -20.89 2.14
CA LEU A 453 5.66 -20.47 3.47
C LEU A 453 7.19 -20.33 3.48
N LYS A 454 7.90 -21.29 2.89
CA LYS A 454 9.36 -21.23 2.75
C LYS A 454 9.81 -20.07 1.85
N ALA A 455 9.09 -19.77 0.78
CA ALA A 455 9.40 -18.65 -0.10
C ALA A 455 9.21 -17.30 0.60
N ILE A 456 8.19 -17.16 1.48
CA ILE A 456 7.95 -15.96 2.29
C ILE A 456 9.16 -15.60 3.16
N GLU A 457 9.86 -16.60 3.73
CA GLU A 457 11.06 -16.39 4.56
C GLU A 457 12.23 -15.79 3.77
N GLN A 458 12.29 -15.97 2.47
CA GLN A 458 13.36 -15.47 1.60
C GLN A 458 13.12 -14.04 1.10
N VAL A 459 11.90 -13.50 1.29
CA VAL A 459 11.53 -12.14 0.89
C VAL A 459 11.85 -11.17 2.01
N LYS A 460 12.41 -10.00 1.65
CA LYS A 460 12.60 -8.91 2.61
C LYS A 460 11.35 -8.04 2.69
N TRP A 461 10.78 -7.94 3.88
CA TRP A 461 9.53 -7.24 4.14
C TRP A 461 9.75 -5.87 4.74
N TYR A 462 9.01 -4.88 4.21
CA TYR A 462 8.96 -3.51 4.72
C TYR A 462 7.50 -3.08 4.92
N PRO A 463 7.00 -2.87 6.16
CA PRO A 463 7.63 -3.21 7.45
C PRO A 463 7.76 -4.73 7.67
N GLU A 464 8.61 -5.12 8.62
CA GLU A 464 8.89 -6.54 8.93
C GLU A 464 7.64 -7.35 9.32
N TRP A 465 6.63 -6.73 9.93
CA TRP A 465 5.37 -7.39 10.29
C TRP A 465 4.63 -8.00 9.08
N GLY A 466 4.90 -7.50 7.86
CA GLY A 466 4.32 -8.03 6.63
C GLY A 466 4.58 -9.52 6.42
N GLN A 467 5.74 -10.03 6.85
CA GLN A 467 6.07 -11.44 6.79
C GLN A 467 5.11 -12.31 7.61
N ALA A 468 4.93 -11.98 8.88
CA ALA A 468 4.03 -12.74 9.76
C ALA A 468 2.58 -12.68 9.28
N ARG A 469 2.17 -11.52 8.75
CA ARG A 469 0.82 -11.32 8.23
C ARG A 469 0.51 -12.22 7.02
N ILE A 470 1.37 -12.25 6.03
CA ILE A 470 1.14 -13.09 4.83
C ILE A 470 1.31 -14.57 5.16
N ALA A 471 2.25 -14.93 6.03
CA ALA A 471 2.45 -16.32 6.46
C ALA A 471 1.17 -16.87 7.14
N GLY A 472 0.61 -16.16 8.12
CA GLY A 472 -0.64 -16.57 8.76
C GLY A 472 -1.83 -16.67 7.79
N MET A 473 -1.88 -15.82 6.75
CA MET A 473 -2.91 -15.92 5.71
C MET A 473 -2.71 -17.15 4.81
N VAL A 474 -1.48 -17.53 4.50
CA VAL A 474 -1.17 -18.72 3.69
C VAL A 474 -1.35 -20.02 4.49
N GLU A 475 -1.00 -20.02 5.77
CA GLU A 475 -1.21 -21.19 6.67
C GLU A 475 -2.67 -21.63 6.72
N GLY A 476 -3.59 -20.69 6.90
CA GLY A 476 -5.02 -20.96 6.99
C GLY A 476 -5.78 -20.95 5.66
N ARG A 477 -5.10 -20.73 4.54
CA ARG A 477 -5.77 -20.54 3.24
C ARG A 477 -6.40 -21.83 2.73
N PRO A 478 -7.71 -21.83 2.36
CA PRO A 478 -8.31 -22.96 1.62
C PRO A 478 -7.76 -23.04 0.17
N ASP A 479 -8.06 -24.12 -0.52
CA ASP A 479 -7.79 -24.22 -1.96
C ASP A 479 -8.33 -23.00 -2.70
N TRP A 480 -7.55 -22.47 -3.64
CA TRP A 480 -7.94 -21.26 -4.38
C TRP A 480 -8.90 -21.61 -5.51
N THR A 481 -10.18 -21.25 -5.37
CA THR A 481 -11.19 -21.40 -6.41
C THR A 481 -10.91 -20.41 -7.54
N ILE A 482 -10.42 -20.91 -8.68
CA ILE A 482 -10.03 -20.07 -9.82
C ILE A 482 -11.10 -19.93 -10.90
N SER A 483 -12.15 -20.77 -10.88
CA SER A 483 -13.24 -20.72 -11.87
C SER A 483 -14.33 -19.73 -11.51
N ARG A 484 -14.79 -18.95 -12.50
CA ARG A 484 -15.88 -18.00 -12.40
C ARG A 484 -16.88 -18.23 -13.52
N GLN A 485 -18.17 -18.26 -13.18
CA GLN A 485 -19.31 -18.43 -14.11
C GLN A 485 -19.73 -17.07 -14.68
N ARG A 486 -18.76 -16.36 -15.32
CA ARG A 486 -18.89 -14.99 -15.84
C ARG A 486 -18.50 -14.95 -17.32
N THR A 487 -18.67 -13.78 -17.95
CA THR A 487 -18.44 -13.62 -19.39
C THR A 487 -17.19 -12.84 -19.74
N TRP A 488 -16.76 -11.88 -18.90
CA TRP A 488 -15.63 -10.99 -19.15
C TRP A 488 -14.40 -11.40 -18.35
N GLY A 489 -13.52 -12.17 -18.95
CA GLY A 489 -12.26 -12.65 -18.39
C GLY A 489 -11.63 -13.74 -19.25
N VAL A 490 -10.40 -14.14 -18.93
CA VAL A 490 -9.67 -15.16 -19.67
C VAL A 490 -10.28 -16.55 -19.37
N PRO A 491 -10.61 -17.35 -20.37
CA PRO A 491 -11.23 -18.65 -20.17
C PRO A 491 -10.23 -19.67 -19.58
N ILE A 492 -10.75 -20.61 -18.78
CA ILE A 492 -10.02 -21.83 -18.42
C ILE A 492 -10.01 -22.73 -19.64
N ALA A 493 -8.94 -22.63 -20.44
CA ALA A 493 -8.84 -23.26 -21.76
C ALA A 493 -8.61 -24.78 -21.67
N LEU A 494 -9.55 -25.50 -21.05
CA LEU A 494 -9.52 -26.96 -20.86
C LEU A 494 -10.64 -27.66 -21.61
N PHE A 495 -10.34 -28.83 -22.15
CA PHE A 495 -11.30 -29.81 -22.59
C PHE A 495 -11.44 -30.90 -21.53
N VAL A 496 -12.66 -31.25 -21.14
CA VAL A 496 -12.96 -32.24 -20.12
C VAL A 496 -13.80 -33.38 -20.68
N HIS A 497 -13.50 -34.60 -20.30
CA HIS A 497 -14.24 -35.77 -20.74
C HIS A 497 -15.67 -35.72 -20.20
N ARG A 498 -16.66 -35.93 -21.05
CA ARG A 498 -18.09 -35.76 -20.73
C ARG A 498 -18.60 -36.63 -19.59
N GLU A 499 -18.14 -37.89 -19.54
CA GLU A 499 -18.59 -38.83 -18.51
C GLU A 499 -17.81 -38.71 -17.20
N THR A 500 -16.48 -38.58 -17.27
CA THR A 500 -15.62 -38.57 -16.08
C THR A 500 -15.38 -37.18 -15.53
N GLY A 501 -15.50 -36.15 -16.39
CA GLY A 501 -15.16 -34.74 -16.05
C GLY A 501 -13.66 -34.49 -15.89
N GLU A 502 -12.81 -35.50 -16.23
CA GLU A 502 -11.36 -35.35 -16.15
C GLU A 502 -10.81 -34.51 -17.31
N PRO A 503 -9.75 -33.71 -17.08
CA PRO A 503 -9.09 -32.97 -18.15
C PRO A 503 -8.51 -33.93 -19.21
N HIS A 504 -8.47 -33.44 -20.45
CA HIS A 504 -7.84 -34.18 -21.54
C HIS A 504 -6.37 -34.47 -21.22
N PRO A 505 -5.84 -35.69 -21.49
CA PRO A 505 -4.43 -36.04 -21.17
C PRO A 505 -3.39 -35.08 -21.77
N ARG A 506 -3.68 -34.48 -22.92
CA ARG A 506 -2.81 -33.47 -23.58
C ARG A 506 -3.14 -32.04 -23.20
N SER A 507 -3.80 -31.80 -22.05
CA SER A 507 -4.27 -30.45 -21.66
C SER A 507 -3.19 -29.38 -21.75
N VAL A 508 -1.96 -29.63 -21.27
CA VAL A 508 -0.83 -28.67 -21.31
C VAL A 508 -0.48 -28.25 -22.76
N GLU A 509 -0.46 -29.20 -23.67
CA GLU A 509 -0.20 -28.95 -25.09
C GLU A 509 -1.35 -28.18 -25.73
N LEU A 510 -2.59 -28.63 -25.50
CA LEU A 510 -3.79 -28.02 -26.05
C LEU A 510 -3.96 -26.57 -25.57
N MET A 511 -3.72 -26.32 -24.29
CA MET A 511 -3.73 -24.95 -23.73
C MET A 511 -2.73 -24.02 -24.43
N ARG A 512 -1.52 -24.52 -24.73
CA ARG A 512 -0.52 -23.71 -25.46
C ARG A 512 -0.97 -23.40 -26.89
N GLN A 513 -1.56 -24.39 -27.58
CA GLN A 513 -2.12 -24.20 -28.92
C GLN A 513 -3.30 -23.19 -28.90
N VAL A 514 -4.13 -23.21 -27.86
CA VAL A 514 -5.20 -22.20 -27.67
C VAL A 514 -4.60 -20.83 -27.39
N ALA A 515 -3.56 -20.75 -26.52
CA ALA A 515 -2.88 -19.48 -26.24
C ALA A 515 -2.30 -18.83 -27.50
N ASP A 516 -1.68 -19.62 -28.41
CA ASP A 516 -1.13 -19.09 -29.67
C ASP A 516 -2.23 -18.50 -30.57
N ARG A 517 -3.45 -19.02 -30.51
CA ARG A 517 -4.61 -18.49 -31.23
C ARG A 517 -5.20 -17.25 -30.54
N VAL A 518 -5.27 -17.25 -29.20
CA VAL A 518 -5.72 -16.13 -28.39
C VAL A 518 -4.80 -14.92 -28.57
N GLU A 519 -3.50 -15.12 -28.68
CA GLU A 519 -2.52 -14.07 -28.95
C GLU A 519 -2.84 -13.27 -30.23
N GLN A 520 -3.53 -13.88 -31.17
CA GLN A 520 -3.88 -13.27 -32.47
C GLN A 520 -5.30 -12.71 -32.52
N GLY A 521 -6.23 -13.38 -31.84
CA GLY A 521 -7.68 -13.05 -31.97
C GLY A 521 -8.37 -12.73 -30.65
N GLY A 522 -7.64 -12.73 -29.51
CA GLY A 522 -8.20 -12.51 -28.18
C GLY A 522 -9.03 -13.71 -27.68
N ILE A 523 -9.60 -13.57 -26.47
CA ILE A 523 -10.36 -14.64 -25.79
C ILE A 523 -11.57 -15.17 -26.56
N ASP A 524 -12.15 -14.39 -27.49
CA ASP A 524 -13.30 -14.81 -28.30
C ASP A 524 -12.98 -16.02 -29.17
N VAL A 525 -11.73 -16.23 -29.51
CA VAL A 525 -11.27 -17.40 -30.27
C VAL A 525 -11.62 -18.72 -29.55
N TRP A 526 -11.47 -18.77 -28.21
CA TRP A 526 -11.82 -19.96 -27.43
C TRP A 526 -13.29 -20.35 -27.58
N TYR A 527 -14.19 -19.36 -27.58
CA TYR A 527 -15.64 -19.63 -27.67
C TYR A 527 -16.11 -19.97 -29.07
N SER A 528 -15.40 -19.53 -30.11
CA SER A 528 -15.71 -19.80 -31.52
C SER A 528 -14.95 -21.00 -32.09
N LEU A 529 -13.93 -21.53 -31.38
CA LEU A 529 -13.10 -22.64 -31.82
C LEU A 529 -13.92 -23.92 -32.07
N ASP A 530 -13.74 -24.59 -33.19
CA ASP A 530 -14.22 -25.96 -33.36
C ASP A 530 -13.26 -26.93 -32.62
N ALA A 531 -13.80 -27.68 -31.65
CA ALA A 531 -13.00 -28.63 -30.88
C ALA A 531 -12.32 -29.68 -31.76
N ALA A 532 -12.92 -30.03 -32.88
CA ALA A 532 -12.38 -31.02 -33.81
C ALA A 532 -11.05 -30.58 -34.45
N GLU A 533 -10.79 -29.26 -34.55
CA GLU A 533 -9.50 -28.73 -35.03
C GLU A 533 -8.32 -29.10 -34.13
N LEU A 534 -8.56 -29.30 -32.82
CA LEU A 534 -7.53 -29.62 -31.83
C LEU A 534 -7.57 -31.11 -31.40
N LEU A 535 -8.78 -31.65 -31.31
CA LEU A 535 -9.00 -33.02 -30.76
C LEU A 535 -9.18 -34.06 -31.86
N GLY A 536 -9.47 -33.66 -33.11
CA GLY A 536 -9.78 -34.60 -34.18
C GLY A 536 -10.98 -35.46 -33.84
N ASP A 537 -10.84 -36.77 -33.97
CA ASP A 537 -11.92 -37.74 -33.75
C ASP A 537 -12.38 -37.82 -32.28
N GLU A 538 -11.54 -37.37 -31.33
CA GLU A 538 -11.84 -37.39 -29.90
C GLU A 538 -12.81 -36.25 -29.49
N ALA A 539 -13.07 -35.28 -30.36
CA ALA A 539 -13.88 -34.10 -30.05
C ALA A 539 -15.29 -34.43 -29.53
N GLY A 540 -15.83 -35.62 -29.92
CA GLY A 540 -17.13 -36.08 -29.46
C GLY A 540 -17.19 -36.46 -27.98
N ASP A 541 -16.07 -36.82 -27.37
CA ASP A 541 -15.98 -37.32 -26.01
C ASP A 541 -15.68 -36.20 -24.99
N TYR A 542 -15.34 -35.00 -25.45
CA TYR A 542 -14.93 -33.90 -24.60
C TYR A 542 -15.84 -32.66 -24.73
N ASP A 543 -16.03 -31.98 -23.63
CA ASP A 543 -16.67 -30.67 -23.56
C ASP A 543 -15.63 -29.58 -23.30
N ARG A 544 -15.82 -28.41 -23.90
CA ARG A 544 -15.04 -27.20 -23.65
C ARG A 544 -15.54 -26.51 -22.38
N ILE A 545 -14.63 -26.15 -21.49
CA ILE A 545 -14.95 -25.37 -20.31
C ILE A 545 -15.23 -23.92 -20.72
N THR A 546 -16.33 -23.36 -20.20
CA THR A 546 -16.76 -21.98 -20.48
C THR A 546 -16.51 -21.03 -19.33
N ASP A 547 -16.11 -21.53 -18.14
CA ASP A 547 -15.73 -20.72 -16.99
C ASP A 547 -14.48 -19.90 -17.32
N ILE A 548 -14.45 -18.71 -16.77
CA ILE A 548 -13.29 -17.82 -16.85
C ILE A 548 -12.46 -17.90 -15.57
N LEU A 549 -11.22 -17.43 -15.65
CA LEU A 549 -10.32 -17.33 -14.49
C LEU A 549 -10.79 -16.25 -13.50
N ASP A 550 -10.42 -16.43 -12.25
CA ASP A 550 -10.47 -15.40 -11.22
C ASP A 550 -9.55 -14.25 -11.61
N VAL A 551 -10.02 -13.01 -11.55
CA VAL A 551 -9.25 -11.79 -11.87
C VAL A 551 -7.96 -11.68 -11.05
N TRP A 552 -7.89 -12.28 -9.86
CA TRP A 552 -6.65 -12.36 -9.08
C TRP A 552 -5.60 -13.27 -9.70
N PHE A 553 -5.98 -14.13 -10.62
CA PHE A 553 -5.05 -14.91 -11.44
C PHE A 553 -4.41 -14.03 -12.50
N ASP A 554 -5.18 -13.16 -13.18
CA ASP A 554 -4.68 -12.20 -14.18
C ASP A 554 -3.52 -11.38 -13.59
N SER A 555 -3.79 -10.66 -12.50
CA SER A 555 -2.77 -9.87 -11.81
C SER A 555 -1.69 -10.76 -11.16
N GLY A 556 -2.05 -11.94 -10.70
CA GLY A 556 -1.15 -12.90 -10.07
C GLY A 556 -0.02 -13.38 -10.99
N VAL A 557 -0.26 -13.49 -12.30
CA VAL A 557 0.73 -13.97 -13.28
C VAL A 557 1.45 -12.87 -14.05
N THR A 558 1.35 -11.62 -13.61
CA THR A 558 2.07 -10.49 -14.23
C THR A 558 3.59 -10.68 -14.25
N HIS A 559 4.14 -11.47 -13.32
CA HIS A 559 5.56 -11.85 -13.35
C HIS A 559 5.92 -12.73 -14.56
N GLU A 560 4.97 -13.45 -15.14
CA GLU A 560 5.13 -14.19 -16.40
C GLU A 560 4.90 -13.29 -17.61
N GLY A 561 3.73 -12.67 -17.69
CA GLY A 561 3.28 -11.90 -18.84
C GLY A 561 3.92 -10.51 -18.98
N VAL A 562 4.65 -10.00 -17.96
CA VAL A 562 5.31 -8.70 -18.00
C VAL A 562 6.81 -8.81 -17.80
N LEU A 563 7.27 -9.38 -16.68
CA LEU A 563 8.71 -9.38 -16.37
C LEU A 563 9.52 -10.18 -17.38
N LEU A 564 9.04 -11.35 -17.78
CA LEU A 564 9.71 -12.18 -18.79
C LEU A 564 9.55 -11.60 -20.19
N GLU A 565 8.35 -11.13 -20.54
CA GLU A 565 8.06 -10.56 -21.86
C GLU A 565 8.92 -9.32 -22.14
N ARG A 566 9.11 -8.46 -21.12
CA ARG A 566 9.97 -7.27 -21.19
C ARG A 566 11.47 -7.57 -21.05
N GLY A 567 11.87 -8.82 -20.83
CA GLY A 567 13.24 -9.22 -20.66
C GLY A 567 13.89 -8.77 -19.35
N PHE A 568 13.11 -8.43 -18.34
CA PHE A 568 13.63 -8.00 -17.03
C PHE A 568 14.06 -9.19 -16.15
N GLY A 569 13.52 -10.39 -16.43
CA GLY A 569 13.77 -11.59 -15.64
C GLY A 569 12.96 -11.62 -14.32
N LYS A 570 13.08 -12.74 -13.61
CA LYS A 570 12.46 -12.97 -12.28
C LYS A 570 13.53 -13.36 -11.27
N PRO A 571 13.32 -13.05 -9.99
CA PRO A 571 12.26 -12.24 -9.38
C PRO A 571 12.45 -10.73 -9.60
N ALA A 572 11.37 -9.93 -9.52
CA ALA A 572 11.45 -8.47 -9.41
C ALA A 572 12.23 -8.06 -8.15
N ASP A 573 12.87 -6.89 -8.17
CA ASP A 573 13.56 -6.40 -6.98
C ASP A 573 12.60 -5.91 -5.90
N LEU A 574 11.46 -5.32 -6.30
CA LEU A 574 10.49 -4.74 -5.36
C LEU A 574 9.06 -4.85 -5.86
N TYR A 575 8.15 -5.32 -4.98
CA TYR A 575 6.71 -5.11 -5.05
C TYR A 575 6.30 -4.07 -4.00
N LEU A 576 5.40 -3.15 -4.35
CA LEU A 576 4.91 -2.11 -3.45
C LEU A 576 3.41 -1.92 -3.62
N GLU A 577 2.62 -2.16 -2.57
CA GLU A 577 1.17 -1.93 -2.55
C GLU A 577 0.65 -1.62 -1.14
N GLY A 578 -0.66 -1.39 -1.04
CA GLY A 578 -1.35 -1.23 0.24
C GLY A 578 -1.42 -2.49 1.09
N SER A 579 -1.70 -2.34 2.36
CA SER A 579 -1.75 -3.43 3.34
C SER A 579 -2.87 -4.46 3.08
N ASP A 580 -3.88 -4.12 2.29
CA ASP A 580 -4.92 -5.03 1.81
C ASP A 580 -4.37 -6.08 0.84
N GLN A 581 -3.28 -5.80 0.15
CA GLN A 581 -2.71 -6.67 -0.87
C GLN A 581 -1.99 -7.91 -0.32
N HIS A 582 -1.84 -8.05 1.00
CA HIS A 582 -1.44 -9.32 1.62
C HIS A 582 -2.48 -10.44 1.39
N ARG A 583 -3.76 -10.07 1.23
CA ARG A 583 -4.85 -10.97 0.82
C ARG A 583 -5.19 -10.86 -0.68
N GLY A 584 -4.53 -9.99 -1.41
CA GLY A 584 -4.72 -9.74 -2.83
C GLY A 584 -3.47 -10.10 -3.65
N TRP A 585 -2.90 -9.11 -4.33
CA TRP A 585 -1.85 -9.28 -5.32
C TRP A 585 -0.54 -9.88 -4.78
N PHE A 586 -0.10 -9.48 -3.57
CA PHE A 586 1.10 -10.09 -2.97
C PHE A 586 0.94 -11.60 -2.83
N GLN A 587 -0.25 -12.05 -2.42
CA GLN A 587 -0.53 -13.47 -2.20
C GLN A 587 -0.77 -14.21 -3.50
N SER A 588 -1.60 -13.69 -4.43
CA SER A 588 -1.87 -14.36 -5.71
C SER A 588 -0.60 -14.47 -6.54
N SER A 589 0.23 -13.43 -6.59
CA SER A 589 1.52 -13.44 -7.28
C SER A 589 2.52 -14.42 -6.64
N LEU A 590 2.56 -14.50 -5.29
CA LEU A 590 3.36 -15.48 -4.57
C LEU A 590 2.95 -16.90 -4.92
N LEU A 591 1.65 -17.21 -4.84
CA LEU A 591 1.15 -18.57 -5.07
C LEU A 591 1.39 -19.02 -6.52
N THR A 592 1.15 -18.16 -7.50
CA THR A 592 1.44 -18.48 -8.90
C THR A 592 2.93 -18.62 -9.17
N GLY A 593 3.77 -17.73 -8.59
CA GLY A 593 5.21 -17.84 -8.70
C GLY A 593 5.75 -19.15 -8.10
N VAL A 594 5.27 -19.53 -6.92
CA VAL A 594 5.66 -20.80 -6.30
C VAL A 594 5.12 -22.00 -7.06
N ALA A 595 3.87 -21.94 -7.54
CA ALA A 595 3.29 -23.03 -8.33
C ALA A 595 4.03 -23.24 -9.67
N ILE A 596 4.59 -22.18 -10.27
CA ILE A 596 5.30 -22.24 -11.54
C ILE A 596 6.80 -22.53 -11.35
N ASP A 597 7.47 -21.81 -10.45
CA ASP A 597 8.93 -21.78 -10.34
C ASP A 597 9.47 -22.23 -8.98
N LYS A 598 8.60 -22.55 -8.02
CA LYS A 598 8.92 -22.84 -6.61
C LYS A 598 9.65 -21.71 -5.88
N ALA A 599 9.42 -20.48 -6.29
CA ALA A 599 10.05 -19.29 -5.75
C ALA A 599 9.09 -18.09 -5.75
N ALA A 600 9.28 -17.16 -4.79
CA ALA A 600 8.58 -15.88 -4.82
C ALA A 600 9.00 -15.07 -6.05
N PRO A 601 8.07 -14.40 -6.76
CA PRO A 601 8.39 -13.60 -7.93
C PRO A 601 8.95 -12.21 -7.59
N TYR A 602 9.21 -11.91 -6.31
CA TYR A 602 9.77 -10.67 -5.81
C TYR A 602 10.77 -10.91 -4.68
N ARG A 603 11.81 -10.07 -4.60
CA ARG A 603 12.84 -10.10 -3.55
C ARG A 603 12.47 -9.30 -2.33
N GLN A 604 11.77 -8.19 -2.55
CA GLN A 604 11.35 -7.26 -1.50
C GLN A 604 9.87 -6.97 -1.66
N CYS A 605 9.18 -6.81 -0.53
CA CYS A 605 7.78 -6.39 -0.49
C CYS A 605 7.64 -5.20 0.46
N LEU A 606 7.20 -4.06 -0.07
CA LEU A 606 6.95 -2.85 0.68
C LEU A 606 5.44 -2.59 0.78
N THR A 607 4.98 -2.31 1.99
CA THR A 607 3.56 -2.13 2.28
C THR A 607 3.29 -0.73 2.81
N HIS A 608 2.30 -0.06 2.24
CA HIS A 608 1.79 1.21 2.77
C HIS A 608 0.41 1.04 3.42
N GLY A 609 0.10 1.94 4.37
CA GLY A 609 -1.20 2.02 5.03
C GLY A 609 -2.28 2.68 4.16
N PHE A 610 -3.47 2.79 4.73
CA PHE A 610 -4.61 3.47 4.11
C PHE A 610 -4.56 4.98 4.37
N THR A 611 -5.27 5.72 3.52
CA THR A 611 -5.52 7.14 3.74
C THR A 611 -6.78 7.34 4.57
N VAL A 612 -6.66 8.12 5.64
CA VAL A 612 -7.72 8.39 6.61
C VAL A 612 -7.92 9.90 6.81
N ASP A 613 -9.08 10.29 7.30
CA ASP A 613 -9.33 11.67 7.70
C ASP A 613 -8.63 12.02 9.03
N GLU A 614 -8.77 13.23 9.50
CA GLU A 614 -8.17 13.71 10.75
C GLU A 614 -8.67 12.99 12.02
N HIS A 615 -9.74 12.20 11.90
CA HIS A 615 -10.31 11.39 12.98
C HIS A 615 -9.95 9.89 12.85
N GLY A 616 -9.06 9.54 11.93
CA GLY A 616 -8.65 8.15 11.69
C GLY A 616 -9.70 7.31 10.93
N ARG A 617 -10.72 7.94 10.32
CA ARG A 617 -11.75 7.23 9.56
C ARG A 617 -11.34 7.12 8.10
N LYS A 618 -11.55 5.95 7.50
CA LYS A 618 -11.30 5.72 6.08
C LYS A 618 -12.04 6.77 5.24
N MET A 619 -11.32 7.41 4.32
CA MET A 619 -11.91 8.37 3.39
C MET A 619 -12.79 7.67 2.36
N SER A 620 -14.02 8.15 2.18
CA SER A 620 -14.93 7.63 1.16
C SER A 620 -15.90 8.71 0.68
N LYS A 621 -16.37 8.54 -0.57
CA LYS A 621 -17.39 9.45 -1.15
C LYS A 621 -18.72 9.38 -0.39
N SER A 622 -19.07 8.21 0.14
CA SER A 622 -20.30 7.99 0.89
C SER A 622 -20.33 8.71 2.23
N LEU A 623 -19.18 8.89 2.87
CA LEU A 623 -19.02 9.64 4.13
C LEU A 623 -18.81 11.14 3.91
N GLY A 624 -18.57 11.59 2.67
CA GLY A 624 -18.31 12.99 2.35
C GLY A 624 -17.02 13.57 2.97
N ASN A 625 -16.13 12.71 3.47
CA ASN A 625 -14.84 13.07 4.07
C ASN A 625 -13.66 12.89 3.11
N GLY A 626 -13.92 12.52 1.83
CA GLY A 626 -12.89 12.29 0.83
C GLY A 626 -12.27 13.59 0.31
N ILE A 627 -10.95 13.61 0.20
CA ILE A 627 -10.19 14.64 -0.52
C ILE A 627 -9.69 13.98 -1.80
N GLU A 628 -10.09 14.53 -2.95
CA GLU A 628 -9.70 13.96 -4.25
C GLU A 628 -8.31 14.50 -4.65
N PRO A 629 -7.40 13.65 -5.15
CA PRO A 629 -6.07 14.10 -5.57
C PRO A 629 -6.12 15.14 -6.70
N GLN A 630 -7.14 15.11 -7.56
CA GLN A 630 -7.36 16.08 -8.63
C GLN A 630 -7.57 17.49 -8.08
N ASP A 631 -8.30 17.64 -6.97
CA ASP A 631 -8.55 18.93 -6.33
C ASP A 631 -7.27 19.50 -5.71
N ILE A 632 -6.44 18.64 -5.09
CA ILE A 632 -5.14 19.06 -4.55
C ILE A 632 -4.23 19.53 -5.69
N MET A 633 -4.12 18.76 -6.77
CA MET A 633 -3.30 19.12 -7.93
C MET A 633 -3.75 20.42 -8.58
N LYS A 634 -5.05 20.67 -8.62
CA LYS A 634 -5.64 21.89 -9.19
C LYS A 634 -5.41 23.15 -8.32
N THR A 635 -5.35 22.98 -7.01
CA THR A 635 -5.28 24.12 -6.07
C THR A 635 -3.87 24.37 -5.52
N LEU A 636 -3.13 23.31 -5.19
CA LEU A 636 -1.82 23.39 -4.56
C LEU A 636 -0.69 22.85 -5.44
N GLY A 637 -0.99 21.97 -6.39
CA GLY A 637 -0.01 21.29 -7.23
C GLY A 637 0.34 19.88 -6.77
N ALA A 638 0.91 19.10 -7.68
CA ALA A 638 1.33 17.72 -7.42
C ALA A 638 2.52 17.65 -6.44
N ASP A 639 3.49 18.57 -6.53
CA ASP A 639 4.65 18.59 -5.63
C ASP A 639 4.24 18.75 -4.15
N ILE A 640 3.15 19.45 -3.84
CA ILE A 640 2.64 19.53 -2.44
C ILE A 640 2.06 18.17 -1.99
N LEU A 641 1.32 17.50 -2.85
CA LEU A 641 0.81 16.15 -2.57
C LEU A 641 1.95 15.16 -2.39
N ARG A 642 2.97 15.21 -3.24
CA ARG A 642 4.19 14.39 -3.17
C ARG A 642 4.97 14.65 -1.88
N LEU A 643 5.09 15.91 -1.48
CA LEU A 643 5.76 16.28 -0.23
C LEU A 643 5.02 15.74 1.00
N TRP A 644 3.67 15.83 1.02
CA TRP A 644 2.88 15.23 2.10
C TRP A 644 3.14 13.72 2.21
N ILE A 645 3.07 13.00 1.10
CA ILE A 645 3.28 11.54 1.07
C ILE A 645 4.68 11.19 1.57
N ALA A 646 5.71 11.94 1.13
CA ALA A 646 7.08 11.71 1.57
C ALA A 646 7.32 12.11 3.04
N SER A 647 6.55 13.06 3.58
CA SER A 647 6.69 13.52 4.97
C SER A 647 5.96 12.65 6.00
N ALA A 648 5.02 11.83 5.55
CA ALA A 648 4.23 10.95 6.41
C ALA A 648 4.95 9.60 6.64
N ASP A 649 4.64 8.97 7.77
CA ASP A 649 4.96 7.55 7.97
C ASP A 649 3.94 6.70 7.20
N TYR A 650 4.27 6.38 5.96
CA TYR A 650 3.39 5.64 5.07
C TYR A 650 3.20 4.17 5.47
N SER A 651 4.02 3.62 6.38
CA SER A 651 3.88 2.23 6.87
C SER A 651 2.64 2.03 7.74
N ASN A 652 2.05 3.12 8.22
CA ASN A 652 0.83 3.19 9.01
C ASN A 652 -0.28 3.91 8.24
N GLU A 653 -1.44 4.10 8.88
CA GLU A 653 -2.51 4.92 8.32
C GLU A 653 -2.06 6.37 8.15
N MET A 654 -2.30 6.93 6.97
CA MET A 654 -1.86 8.27 6.59
C MET A 654 -3.02 9.26 6.72
N SER A 655 -2.97 10.12 7.72
CA SER A 655 -3.97 11.18 7.88
C SER A 655 -3.76 12.32 6.88
N LEU A 656 -4.86 12.81 6.31
CA LEU A 656 -4.87 14.01 5.48
C LEU A 656 -6.02 14.94 5.87
N SER A 657 -5.69 16.23 5.99
CA SER A 657 -6.64 17.32 6.19
C SER A 657 -6.15 18.59 5.47
N GLN A 658 -7.00 19.60 5.37
CA GLN A 658 -6.60 20.91 4.81
C GLN A 658 -5.47 21.55 5.60
N GLU A 659 -5.46 21.36 6.92
CA GLU A 659 -4.39 21.87 7.79
C GLU A 659 -3.05 21.19 7.52
N ILE A 660 -3.06 19.86 7.32
CA ILE A 660 -1.85 19.11 6.96
C ILE A 660 -1.31 19.56 5.60
N LEU A 661 -2.19 19.77 4.61
CA LEU A 661 -1.80 20.28 3.29
C LEU A 661 -1.18 21.70 3.40
N LYS A 662 -1.75 22.56 4.23
CA LYS A 662 -1.21 23.90 4.48
C LYS A 662 0.19 23.86 5.10
N ARG A 663 0.43 23.00 6.08
CA ARG A 663 1.76 22.79 6.68
C ARG A 663 2.78 22.31 5.65
N ASN A 664 2.39 21.41 4.76
CA ASN A 664 3.26 20.96 3.67
C ASN A 664 3.55 22.08 2.65
N ALA A 665 2.57 22.93 2.36
CA ALA A 665 2.79 24.11 1.52
C ALA A 665 3.76 25.13 2.19
N ASP A 666 3.73 25.25 3.52
CA ASP A 666 4.69 26.06 4.27
C ASP A 666 6.10 25.45 4.25
N ALA A 667 6.21 24.14 4.41
CA ALA A 667 7.48 23.41 4.26
C ALA A 667 8.06 23.58 2.85
N TYR A 668 7.24 23.43 1.82
CA TYR A 668 7.62 23.68 0.43
C TYR A 668 8.16 25.09 0.21
N ARG A 669 7.50 26.11 0.79
CA ARG A 669 7.96 27.50 0.67
C ARG A 669 9.36 27.71 1.26
N ARG A 670 9.68 27.03 2.37
CA ARG A 670 11.03 27.11 2.98
C ARG A 670 12.07 26.49 2.05
N ILE A 671 11.80 25.32 1.50
CA ILE A 671 12.67 24.64 0.51
C ILE A 671 12.92 25.54 -0.69
N ARG A 672 11.85 26.10 -1.26
CA ARG A 672 11.92 27.00 -2.43
C ARG A 672 12.68 28.30 -2.14
N ASN A 673 12.47 28.90 -0.98
CA ASN A 673 13.18 30.11 -0.58
C ASN A 673 14.69 29.87 -0.41
N THR A 674 15.07 28.72 0.16
CA THR A 674 16.48 28.30 0.26
C THR A 674 17.10 28.16 -1.13
N ALA A 675 16.42 27.45 -2.05
CA ALA A 675 16.87 27.32 -3.44
C ALA A 675 17.05 28.67 -4.11
N ARG A 676 16.08 29.58 -3.96
CA ARG A 676 16.15 30.93 -4.51
C ARG A 676 17.34 31.73 -3.97
N PHE A 677 17.61 31.61 -2.67
CA PHE A 677 18.75 32.30 -2.05
C PHE A 677 20.09 31.78 -2.62
N LEU A 678 20.24 30.47 -2.74
CA LEU A 678 21.43 29.86 -3.35
C LEU A 678 21.61 30.35 -4.78
N LEU A 679 20.60 30.27 -5.63
CA LEU A 679 20.65 30.72 -7.02
C LEU A 679 20.96 32.21 -7.15
N GLY A 680 20.36 33.04 -6.29
CA GLY A 680 20.60 34.49 -6.32
C GLY A 680 22.06 34.87 -6.07
N ASN A 681 22.71 34.13 -5.16
CA ASN A 681 24.12 34.35 -4.83
C ASN A 681 25.10 33.67 -5.78
N LEU A 682 24.62 32.79 -6.68
CA LEU A 682 25.39 32.24 -7.78
C LEU A 682 25.38 33.12 -9.03
N HIS A 683 24.77 34.32 -8.97
CA HIS A 683 24.83 35.26 -10.06
C HIS A 683 26.28 35.60 -10.42
N GLY A 684 26.65 35.52 -11.69
CA GLY A 684 28.00 35.75 -12.16
C GLY A 684 29.05 34.68 -11.79
N PHE A 685 28.59 33.51 -11.33
CA PHE A 685 29.46 32.36 -11.00
C PHE A 685 29.48 31.34 -12.13
N ASP A 686 30.67 31.10 -12.68
CA ASP A 686 30.94 30.04 -13.66
C ASP A 686 31.79 28.96 -12.99
N PRO A 687 31.27 27.73 -12.77
CA PRO A 687 32.02 26.66 -12.12
C PRO A 687 33.33 26.29 -12.84
N SER A 688 33.39 26.44 -14.14
CA SER A 688 34.61 26.11 -14.92
C SER A 688 35.78 27.06 -14.66
N VAL A 689 35.48 28.24 -14.10
CA VAL A 689 36.49 29.31 -13.87
C VAL A 689 36.62 29.63 -12.38
N HIS A 690 35.49 29.69 -11.67
CA HIS A 690 35.44 30.29 -10.33
C HIS A 690 35.40 29.27 -9.20
N LEU A 691 35.18 27.98 -9.51
CA LEU A 691 35.07 26.94 -8.47
C LEU A 691 36.42 26.77 -7.76
N ARG A 692 36.40 26.96 -6.43
CA ARG A 692 37.59 26.79 -5.59
C ARG A 692 37.75 25.33 -5.12
N PRO A 693 38.92 24.75 -5.11
CA PRO A 693 39.21 23.52 -4.41
C PRO A 693 38.87 23.65 -2.92
N LEU A 694 38.52 22.56 -2.28
CA LEU A 694 38.07 22.59 -0.88
C LEU A 694 39.12 23.13 0.07
N GLU A 695 40.40 22.81 -0.19
CA GLU A 695 41.54 23.27 0.59
C GLU A 695 41.76 24.81 0.52
N ASP A 696 41.37 25.44 -0.57
CA ASP A 696 41.47 26.88 -0.79
C ASP A 696 40.29 27.69 -0.27
N MET A 697 39.27 27.00 0.24
CA MET A 697 38.05 27.64 0.72
C MET A 697 38.22 28.15 2.15
N VAL A 698 37.41 29.14 2.52
CA VAL A 698 37.28 29.66 3.89
C VAL A 698 36.79 28.57 4.83
N ALA A 699 37.22 28.56 6.08
CA ALA A 699 36.92 27.46 7.00
C ALA A 699 35.41 27.22 7.18
N LEU A 700 34.61 28.28 7.30
CA LEU A 700 33.14 28.19 7.37
C LEU A 700 32.53 27.52 6.11
N ASP A 701 33.06 27.84 4.92
CA ASP A 701 32.58 27.27 3.67
C ASP A 701 32.93 25.77 3.55
N ARG A 702 34.11 25.37 4.02
CA ARG A 702 34.49 23.95 4.12
C ARG A 702 33.57 23.21 5.09
N TRP A 703 33.25 23.83 6.22
CA TRP A 703 32.36 23.26 7.22
C TRP A 703 30.95 23.05 6.69
N ILE A 704 30.36 24.02 6.00
CA ILE A 704 28.98 23.85 5.46
C ILE A 704 28.94 22.79 4.33
N VAL A 705 30.01 22.66 3.55
CA VAL A 705 30.14 21.54 2.58
C VAL A 705 30.23 20.20 3.29
N HIS A 706 30.95 20.10 4.39
CA HIS A 706 30.96 18.90 5.23
C HIS A 706 29.56 18.60 5.80
N ARG A 707 28.85 19.58 6.33
CA ARG A 707 27.46 19.41 6.78
C ARG A 707 26.55 18.90 5.66
N ALA A 708 26.69 19.46 4.46
CA ALA A 708 25.94 19.01 3.29
C ALA A 708 26.32 17.55 2.89
N TYR A 709 27.58 17.16 3.04
CA TYR A 709 28.02 15.79 2.85
C TYR A 709 27.33 14.83 3.84
N GLU A 710 27.31 15.17 5.15
CA GLU A 710 26.63 14.34 6.14
C GLU A 710 25.12 14.20 5.86
N VAL A 711 24.47 15.30 5.46
CA VAL A 711 23.06 15.32 5.07
C VAL A 711 22.85 14.43 3.83
N GLN A 712 23.71 14.51 2.82
CA GLN A 712 23.61 13.67 1.63
C GLN A 712 23.72 12.17 1.97
N GLU A 713 24.70 11.78 2.78
CA GLU A 713 24.86 10.39 3.17
C GLU A 713 23.64 9.88 3.97
N LYS A 714 23.08 10.71 4.84
CA LYS A 714 21.83 10.41 5.55
C LYS A 714 20.66 10.24 4.58
N ILE A 715 20.52 11.13 3.60
CA ILE A 715 19.45 11.09 2.57
C ILE A 715 19.60 9.85 1.70
N LYS A 716 20.81 9.53 1.21
CA LYS A 716 21.08 8.33 0.42
C LYS A 716 20.69 7.06 1.17
N ALA A 717 21.14 6.94 2.42
CA ALA A 717 20.80 5.81 3.27
C ALA A 717 19.29 5.70 3.57
N ALA A 718 18.60 6.83 3.66
CA ALA A 718 17.16 6.86 3.86
C ALA A 718 16.40 6.44 2.60
N TYR A 719 16.83 6.85 1.39
CA TYR A 719 16.27 6.35 0.13
C TYR A 719 16.46 4.84 -0.03
N GLU A 720 17.61 4.29 0.37
CA GLU A 720 17.87 2.85 0.31
C GLU A 720 16.95 2.03 1.23
N ARG A 721 16.56 2.59 2.36
CA ARG A 721 15.65 1.97 3.33
C ARG A 721 14.19 2.33 3.11
N TYR A 722 13.88 3.12 2.09
CA TYR A 722 12.53 3.64 1.81
C TYR A 722 11.97 4.53 2.93
N ASP A 723 12.82 5.21 3.71
CA ASP A 723 12.45 6.09 4.80
C ASP A 723 12.38 7.54 4.34
N PHE A 724 11.28 7.89 3.66
CA PHE A 724 11.14 9.21 3.03
C PHE A 724 10.89 10.34 4.04
N ALA A 725 10.28 10.04 5.18
CA ALA A 725 10.07 11.02 6.25
C ALA A 725 11.41 11.55 6.80
N THR A 726 12.40 10.69 6.99
CA THR A 726 13.75 11.09 7.37
C THR A 726 14.40 12.02 6.32
N ILE A 727 14.14 11.81 5.02
CA ILE A 727 14.66 12.67 3.96
C ILE A 727 14.09 14.08 4.08
N VAL A 728 12.76 14.19 4.19
CA VAL A 728 12.07 15.48 4.32
C VAL A 728 12.52 16.21 5.59
N GLN A 729 12.63 15.51 6.70
CA GLN A 729 13.12 16.06 7.97
C GLN A 729 14.55 16.58 7.85
N ALA A 730 15.47 15.78 7.28
CA ALA A 730 16.87 16.19 7.10
C ALA A 730 16.98 17.41 6.20
N LEU A 731 16.23 17.44 5.09
CA LEU A 731 16.18 18.56 4.16
C LEU A 731 15.67 19.83 4.83
N LEU A 732 14.54 19.77 5.53
CA LEU A 732 13.95 20.94 6.21
C LEU A 732 14.85 21.47 7.32
N ASN A 733 15.50 20.56 8.07
CA ASN A 733 16.45 20.95 9.11
C ASN A 733 17.67 21.66 8.50
N PHE A 734 18.25 21.09 7.44
CA PHE A 734 19.37 21.71 6.73
C PHE A 734 19.00 23.10 6.18
N CYS A 735 17.82 23.25 5.56
CA CYS A 735 17.32 24.52 5.05
C CYS A 735 17.14 25.56 6.17
N SER A 736 16.62 25.16 7.31
CA SER A 736 16.22 26.10 8.38
C SER A 736 17.37 26.41 9.35
N VAL A 737 18.11 25.39 9.76
CA VAL A 737 19.14 25.51 10.81
C VAL A 737 20.50 25.78 10.18
N ASP A 738 21.03 24.83 9.40
CA ASP A 738 22.40 24.93 8.90
C ASP A 738 22.53 26.08 7.88
N LEU A 739 21.59 26.22 6.96
CA LEU A 739 21.60 27.27 5.96
C LEU A 739 20.94 28.56 6.47
N GLY A 740 19.66 28.53 6.76
CA GLY A 740 18.85 29.74 6.94
C GLY A 740 19.23 30.58 8.14
N SER A 741 19.37 29.96 9.33
CA SER A 741 19.70 30.69 10.58
C SER A 741 21.19 30.93 10.80
N LEU A 742 22.05 30.29 10.01
CA LEU A 742 23.50 30.38 10.19
C LEU A 742 24.22 30.78 8.91
N TYR A 743 24.48 29.84 8.02
CA TYR A 743 25.42 30.01 6.90
C TYR A 743 25.04 31.18 5.98
N LEU A 744 23.80 31.20 5.52
CA LEU A 744 23.32 32.21 4.60
C LEU A 744 23.25 33.62 5.24
N ASP A 745 23.10 33.70 6.55
CA ASP A 745 23.06 34.95 7.28
C ASP A 745 24.48 35.49 7.52
N VAL A 746 25.40 34.63 7.98
CA VAL A 746 26.80 35.00 8.24
C VAL A 746 27.51 35.44 6.95
N THR A 747 27.28 34.77 5.83
CA THR A 747 27.99 35.00 4.57
C THR A 747 27.50 36.20 3.79
N LYS A 748 26.36 36.85 4.16
CA LYS A 748 25.83 38.04 3.47
C LYS A 748 26.84 39.16 3.36
N ASP A 749 27.51 39.46 4.46
CA ASP A 749 28.49 40.56 4.46
C ASP A 749 29.59 40.29 3.41
N ARG A 750 30.18 39.07 3.45
CA ARG A 750 31.23 38.64 2.54
C ARG A 750 30.78 38.61 1.09
N LEU A 751 29.64 38.02 0.81
CA LEU A 751 29.09 37.92 -0.53
C LEU A 751 28.80 39.28 -1.18
N TYR A 752 28.29 40.23 -0.38
CA TYR A 752 27.80 41.52 -0.89
C TYR A 752 28.88 42.59 -0.90
N THR A 753 29.81 42.55 0.07
CA THR A 753 30.75 43.66 0.27
C THR A 753 32.17 43.40 -0.19
N MET A 754 32.60 42.17 -0.37
CA MET A 754 33.92 41.87 -0.89
C MET A 754 34.04 42.16 -2.40
N ALA A 755 35.25 42.35 -2.88
CA ALA A 755 35.53 42.47 -4.31
C ALA A 755 34.97 41.26 -5.07
N GLU A 756 34.49 41.44 -6.30
CA GLU A 756 33.78 40.45 -7.09
C GLU A 756 34.56 39.11 -7.23
N ASP A 757 35.85 39.19 -7.57
CA ASP A 757 36.70 38.00 -7.75
C ASP A 757 37.55 37.65 -6.54
N SER A 758 37.24 38.21 -5.37
CA SER A 758 37.97 37.91 -4.15
C SER A 758 37.86 36.43 -3.76
N ARG A 759 38.93 35.88 -3.15
CA ARG A 759 38.97 34.53 -2.66
C ARG A 759 37.78 34.20 -1.72
N GLY A 760 37.51 35.10 -0.77
CA GLY A 760 36.42 34.91 0.20
C GLY A 760 35.02 34.85 -0.42
N ARG A 761 34.73 35.68 -1.44
CA ARG A 761 33.46 35.67 -2.16
C ARG A 761 33.34 34.40 -3.03
N ARG A 762 34.36 34.07 -3.81
CA ARG A 762 34.39 32.88 -4.67
C ARG A 762 34.36 31.58 -3.83
N SER A 763 34.94 31.58 -2.63
CA SER A 763 34.82 30.47 -1.66
C SER A 763 33.39 30.23 -1.25
N ALA A 764 32.65 31.27 -0.84
CA ALA A 764 31.24 31.15 -0.47
C ALA A 764 30.37 30.70 -1.66
N GLN A 765 30.59 31.27 -2.84
CA GLN A 765 29.89 30.84 -4.05
C GLN A 765 30.19 29.38 -4.42
N SER A 766 31.43 28.92 -4.24
CA SER A 766 31.83 27.52 -4.47
C SER A 766 31.10 26.56 -3.51
N ALA A 767 30.96 26.92 -2.23
CA ALA A 767 30.17 26.17 -1.28
C ALA A 767 28.68 26.13 -1.68
N MET A 768 28.09 27.28 -2.02
CA MET A 768 26.69 27.37 -2.44
C MET A 768 26.42 26.61 -3.74
N TYR A 769 27.34 26.61 -4.69
CA TYR A 769 27.25 25.81 -5.91
C TYR A 769 27.22 24.31 -5.59
N ARG A 770 28.17 23.81 -4.78
CA ARG A 770 28.22 22.40 -4.38
C ARG A 770 26.94 21.99 -3.63
N ILE A 771 26.47 22.86 -2.75
CA ILE A 771 25.19 22.62 -2.04
C ILE A 771 24.02 22.62 -3.01
N ALA A 772 23.93 23.56 -3.95
CA ALA A 772 22.84 23.63 -4.91
C ALA A 772 22.81 22.42 -5.84
N GLU A 773 23.97 21.91 -6.27
CA GLU A 773 24.11 20.67 -7.04
C GLU A 773 23.60 19.43 -6.28
N ALA A 774 23.94 19.31 -5.01
CA ALA A 774 23.47 18.23 -4.17
C ALA A 774 21.96 18.37 -3.85
N PHE A 775 21.57 19.58 -3.48
CA PHE A 775 20.20 19.91 -3.04
C PHE A 775 19.13 19.60 -4.10
N VAL A 776 19.37 19.98 -5.35
CA VAL A 776 18.42 19.71 -6.42
C VAL A 776 18.22 18.21 -6.64
N ARG A 777 19.26 17.40 -6.46
CA ARG A 777 19.22 15.96 -6.57
C ARG A 777 18.51 15.33 -5.35
N TRP A 778 18.73 15.88 -4.14
CA TRP A 778 18.03 15.39 -2.94
C TRP A 778 16.51 15.51 -3.05
N ILE A 779 16.03 16.62 -3.63
CA ILE A 779 14.60 16.88 -3.75
C ILE A 779 13.96 16.25 -5.00
N ALA A 780 14.73 15.89 -6.02
CA ALA A 780 14.22 15.46 -7.32
C ALA A 780 13.24 14.27 -7.26
N PRO A 781 13.47 13.22 -6.46
CA PRO A 781 12.50 12.14 -6.34
C PRO A 781 11.17 12.56 -5.70
N VAL A 782 11.18 13.53 -4.79
CA VAL A 782 10.00 13.99 -4.04
C VAL A 782 9.34 15.18 -4.74
N LEU A 783 10.07 16.25 -4.99
CA LEU A 783 9.60 17.51 -5.59
C LEU A 783 10.04 17.58 -7.06
N SER A 784 9.55 16.66 -7.88
CA SER A 784 10.08 16.42 -9.21
C SER A 784 9.94 17.62 -10.15
N PHE A 785 8.80 18.30 -10.11
CA PHE A 785 8.57 19.49 -10.95
C PHE A 785 9.42 20.67 -10.49
N THR A 786 9.54 20.88 -9.20
CA THR A 786 10.37 21.95 -8.62
C THR A 786 11.86 21.68 -8.85
N ALA A 787 12.31 20.44 -8.76
CA ALA A 787 13.69 20.07 -9.05
C ALA A 787 14.07 20.34 -10.50
N GLU A 788 13.19 19.99 -11.43
CA GLU A 788 13.37 20.28 -12.86
C GLU A 788 13.42 21.78 -13.15
N GLU A 789 12.53 22.56 -12.53
CA GLU A 789 12.58 24.01 -12.62
C GLU A 789 13.91 24.55 -12.08
N LEU A 790 14.32 24.13 -10.89
CA LEU A 790 15.56 24.53 -10.25
C LEU A 790 16.79 24.15 -11.09
N TRP A 791 16.80 22.96 -11.68
CA TRP A 791 17.88 22.49 -12.57
C TRP A 791 18.14 23.43 -13.74
N GLY A 792 17.08 23.96 -14.34
CA GLY A 792 17.16 24.91 -15.44
C GLY A 792 17.78 26.27 -15.10
N TYR A 793 17.82 26.64 -13.79
CA TYR A 793 18.40 27.88 -13.31
C TYR A 793 19.82 27.73 -12.74
N LEU A 794 20.34 26.52 -12.59
CA LEU A 794 21.72 26.28 -12.23
C LEU A 794 22.66 26.67 -13.39
N PRO A 795 23.96 26.96 -13.12
CA PRO A 795 24.93 27.22 -14.18
C PRO A 795 24.92 26.13 -15.27
N ARG A 796 24.95 26.51 -16.53
CA ARG A 796 24.88 25.58 -17.66
C ARG A 796 26.15 24.73 -17.83
N THR A 797 27.26 25.23 -17.31
CA THR A 797 28.54 24.54 -17.20
C THR A 797 28.67 23.90 -15.83
N THR A 798 29.36 22.79 -15.74
CA THR A 798 29.79 22.12 -14.50
C THR A 798 31.31 22.02 -14.51
N GLU A 799 31.86 21.57 -13.39
CA GLU A 799 33.30 21.28 -13.29
C GLU A 799 33.81 20.24 -14.32
N SER A 800 32.92 19.40 -14.81
CA SER A 800 33.21 18.31 -15.78
C SER A 800 32.74 18.60 -17.21
N GLY A 801 32.17 19.80 -17.49
CA GLY A 801 31.70 20.18 -18.83
C GLY A 801 30.26 20.68 -18.86
N ALA A 802 29.55 20.42 -19.96
CA ALA A 802 28.15 20.83 -20.09
C ALA A 802 27.25 20.06 -19.15
N ARG A 803 26.28 20.74 -18.57
CA ARG A 803 25.22 20.15 -17.71
C ARG A 803 24.30 19.25 -18.55
N VAL A 804 23.96 18.07 -18.04
CA VAL A 804 22.92 17.22 -18.64
C VAL A 804 21.56 17.93 -18.58
N ASP A 805 20.69 17.66 -19.55
CA ASP A 805 19.47 18.42 -19.78
C ASP A 805 18.42 18.26 -18.67
N ASN A 806 18.41 17.13 -17.95
CA ASN A 806 17.46 16.87 -16.89
C ASN A 806 18.16 16.34 -15.63
N VAL A 807 17.69 16.72 -14.45
CA VAL A 807 18.26 16.29 -13.17
C VAL A 807 18.26 14.77 -13.00
N LEU A 808 17.28 14.07 -13.57
CA LEU A 808 17.16 12.61 -13.49
C LEU A 808 18.18 11.87 -14.34
N PHE A 809 18.89 12.53 -15.26
CA PHE A 809 20.00 11.96 -16.02
C PHE A 809 21.31 11.95 -15.24
N ALA A 810 21.35 12.74 -14.14
CA ALA A 810 22.49 12.78 -13.24
C ALA A 810 22.46 11.66 -12.21
N THR A 811 23.59 11.46 -11.53
CA THR A 811 23.71 10.65 -10.32
C THR A 811 23.86 11.53 -9.09
N TRP A 812 23.95 10.95 -7.89
CA TRP A 812 24.24 11.70 -6.67
C TRP A 812 25.49 12.57 -6.87
N TYR A 813 25.46 13.79 -6.32
CA TYR A 813 26.57 14.71 -6.51
C TYR A 813 27.80 14.27 -5.70
N GLU A 814 28.93 14.15 -6.35
CA GLU A 814 30.18 13.66 -5.74
C GLU A 814 31.12 14.79 -5.27
N GLY A 815 30.76 16.06 -5.55
CA GLY A 815 31.60 17.23 -5.20
C GLY A 815 31.49 17.67 -3.74
N LEU A 816 30.75 16.96 -2.87
CA LEU A 816 30.76 17.15 -1.42
C LEU A 816 31.83 16.27 -0.77
N ALA A 817 32.42 16.73 0.32
CA ALA A 817 33.41 15.96 1.04
C ALA A 817 33.36 16.27 2.55
N PRO A 818 33.78 15.32 3.43
CA PRO A 818 33.97 15.58 4.82
C PRO A 818 35.14 16.53 5.08
N LEU A 819 35.19 17.19 6.23
CA LEU A 819 36.35 17.94 6.68
C LEU A 819 37.53 16.98 6.79
N PRO A 820 38.70 17.36 6.23
CA PRO A 820 39.89 16.51 6.33
C PRO A 820 40.39 16.39 7.78
N ALA A 821 40.99 15.25 8.09
CA ALA A 821 41.70 15.09 9.36
C ALA A 821 42.87 16.10 9.42
N GLY A 822 42.88 16.94 10.46
CA GLY A 822 43.87 18.01 10.60
C GLY A 822 43.50 19.35 9.96
N ALA A 823 42.20 19.55 9.63
CA ALA A 823 41.72 20.88 9.30
C ALA A 823 42.00 21.87 10.43
N ASP A 824 42.28 23.13 10.08
CA ASP A 824 42.57 24.22 11.04
C ASP A 824 41.47 24.37 12.10
N LEU A 825 40.21 24.17 11.67
CA LEU A 825 39.03 24.04 12.54
C LEU A 825 38.35 22.71 12.23
N ALA A 826 38.30 21.83 13.23
CA ALA A 826 37.57 20.56 13.13
C ALA A 826 36.06 20.77 13.36
N ALA A 827 35.22 19.79 13.04
CA ALA A 827 33.77 19.86 13.27
C ALA A 827 33.43 20.20 14.74
N ALA A 828 34.12 19.58 15.71
CA ALA A 828 33.95 19.88 17.12
C ALA A 828 34.29 21.33 17.51
N ASP A 829 35.15 22.00 16.76
CA ASP A 829 35.45 23.43 16.98
C ASP A 829 34.28 24.28 16.51
N PHE A 830 33.67 23.95 15.37
CA PHE A 830 32.44 24.62 14.93
C PHE A 830 31.31 24.39 15.92
N ASP A 831 31.10 23.21 16.47
CA ASP A 831 30.08 22.95 17.50
C ASP A 831 30.26 23.90 18.71
N ARG A 832 31.51 24.09 19.18
CA ARG A 832 31.81 25.03 20.27
C ARG A 832 31.57 26.48 19.88
N LEU A 833 31.93 26.87 18.65
CA LEU A 833 31.73 28.24 18.16
C LEU A 833 30.23 28.54 17.95
N LEU A 834 29.43 27.57 17.55
CA LEU A 834 27.98 27.68 17.41
C LEU A 834 27.30 27.81 18.78
N ALA A 835 27.75 27.01 19.77
CA ALA A 835 27.28 27.14 21.15
C ALA A 835 27.64 28.54 21.73
N LEU A 836 28.85 29.05 21.42
CA LEU A 836 29.24 30.43 21.80
C LEU A 836 28.33 31.47 21.11
N ARG A 837 28.01 31.30 19.81
CA ARG A 837 27.10 32.18 19.09
C ARG A 837 25.72 32.23 19.73
N GLU A 838 25.19 31.11 20.22
CA GLU A 838 23.93 31.06 20.97
C GLU A 838 24.01 31.82 22.30
N GLN A 839 25.13 31.73 23.01
CA GLN A 839 25.37 32.50 24.24
C GLN A 839 25.40 34.00 23.93
N VAL A 840 26.09 34.41 22.88
CA VAL A 840 26.11 35.81 22.42
C VAL A 840 24.69 36.30 22.09
N ALA A 841 23.91 35.52 21.37
CA ALA A 841 22.53 35.87 21.07
C ALA A 841 21.65 36.05 22.31
N LYS A 842 21.82 35.17 23.32
CA LYS A 842 21.12 35.31 24.63
C LYS A 842 21.46 36.57 25.39
N VAL A 843 22.68 37.11 25.22
CA VAL A 843 23.10 38.41 25.82
C VAL A 843 22.56 39.59 25.02
N LEU A 844 22.56 39.50 23.70
CA LEU A 844 22.14 40.59 22.82
C LEU A 844 20.61 40.79 22.78
N GLU A 845 19.82 39.74 22.91
CA GLU A 845 18.37 39.86 22.82
C GLU A 845 17.71 40.73 23.90
N PRO A 846 18.08 40.64 25.19
CA PRO A 846 17.62 41.60 26.20
C PRO A 846 18.06 43.04 25.93
N MET A 847 19.26 43.24 25.39
CA MET A 847 19.75 44.59 25.05
C MET A 847 18.89 45.25 23.94
N ARG A 848 18.47 44.43 22.93
CA ARG A 848 17.54 44.86 21.87
C ARG A 848 16.17 45.16 22.43
N ALA A 849 15.64 44.24 23.24
CA ALA A 849 14.31 44.39 23.85
C ALA A 849 14.21 45.67 24.74
N ASN A 850 15.30 46.01 25.40
CA ASN A 850 15.38 47.19 26.25
C ASN A 850 15.81 48.48 25.50
N GLY A 851 15.97 48.41 24.16
CA GLY A 851 16.35 49.57 23.34
C GLY A 851 17.76 50.09 23.54
N GLN A 852 18.66 49.29 24.14
CA GLN A 852 20.08 49.66 24.32
C GLN A 852 20.86 49.57 23.00
N ILE A 853 20.43 48.67 22.09
CA ILE A 853 20.93 48.53 20.72
C ILE A 853 19.73 48.33 19.78
N GLY A 854 19.82 48.82 18.54
CA GLY A 854 18.85 48.59 17.49
C GLY A 854 19.15 47.30 16.69
N ALA A 855 20.42 46.99 16.48
CA ALA A 855 20.89 45.82 15.77
C ALA A 855 22.12 45.23 16.47
N ALA A 856 22.40 43.96 16.27
CA ALA A 856 23.54 43.24 16.86
C ALA A 856 24.89 43.89 16.44
N LEU A 857 24.97 44.46 15.23
CA LEU A 857 26.13 45.20 14.74
C LEU A 857 26.52 46.44 15.63
N GLU A 858 25.60 46.94 16.47
CA GLU A 858 25.79 48.02 17.39
C GLU A 858 26.40 47.60 18.74
N ALA A 859 26.71 46.32 18.91
CA ALA A 859 27.28 45.74 20.12
C ALA A 859 28.73 45.34 19.95
N GLU A 860 29.59 45.70 20.93
CA GLU A 860 30.92 45.12 21.11
C GLU A 860 30.79 43.94 22.08
N ILE A 861 31.43 42.82 21.72
CA ILE A 861 31.37 41.55 22.46
C ILE A 861 32.70 41.29 23.12
N GLU A 862 32.67 40.92 24.39
CA GLU A 862 33.82 40.39 25.13
C GLU A 862 33.52 38.95 25.51
N VAL A 863 34.38 38.03 25.04
CA VAL A 863 34.32 36.60 25.35
C VAL A 863 35.44 36.32 26.31
N SER A 864 35.13 35.83 27.51
CA SER A 864 36.06 35.39 28.52
C SER A 864 36.00 33.88 28.67
N ALA A 865 37.13 33.21 28.54
CA ALA A 865 37.24 31.73 28.60
C ALA A 865 38.52 31.32 29.32
N ASP A 866 38.57 30.03 29.69
CA ASP A 866 39.83 29.48 30.22
C ASP A 866 41.01 29.72 29.27
N ALA A 867 42.24 29.63 29.77
CA ALA A 867 43.44 29.98 28.99
C ALA A 867 43.61 29.14 27.73
N VAL A 868 43.21 27.86 27.73
CA VAL A 868 43.32 26.93 26.57
C VAL A 868 42.31 27.30 25.48
N THR A 869 41.07 27.49 25.91
CA THR A 869 39.98 27.92 24.99
C THR A 869 40.24 29.32 24.43
N ALA A 870 40.63 30.25 25.25
CA ALA A 870 40.98 31.61 24.82
C ALA A 870 42.14 31.60 23.80
N ALA A 871 43.23 30.84 24.06
CA ALA A 871 44.33 30.73 23.13
C ALA A 871 43.90 30.13 21.79
N ARG A 872 42.92 29.23 21.76
CA ARG A 872 42.36 28.62 20.56
C ARG A 872 41.50 29.61 19.75
N TRP A 873 40.75 30.46 20.43
CA TRP A 873 39.86 31.46 19.79
C TRP A 873 40.55 32.79 19.46
N GLN A 874 41.67 33.10 20.09
CA GLN A 874 42.42 34.33 19.87
C GLN A 874 42.77 34.57 18.37
N PRO A 875 43.21 33.54 17.58
CA PRO A 875 43.47 33.74 16.16
C PRO A 875 42.22 34.07 15.34
N LEU A 876 41.02 33.68 15.84
CA LEU A 876 39.74 33.90 15.20
C LEU A 876 39.11 35.26 15.59
N ALA A 877 39.58 35.90 16.65
CA ALA A 877 38.88 37.00 17.35
C ALA A 877 38.43 38.12 16.39
N GLU A 878 39.27 38.49 15.43
CA GLU A 878 38.95 39.56 14.50
C GLU A 878 37.82 39.19 13.54
N GLU A 879 37.70 37.91 13.15
CA GLU A 879 36.65 37.40 12.25
C GLU A 879 35.42 36.90 13.00
N LEU A 880 35.47 36.63 14.34
CA LEU A 880 34.32 36.23 15.14
C LEU A 880 33.13 37.19 15.06
N ARG A 881 33.39 38.48 14.82
CA ARG A 881 32.33 39.48 14.59
C ARG A 881 31.42 39.14 13.43
N PHE A 882 31.92 38.47 12.40
CA PHE A 882 31.14 38.03 11.25
C PHE A 882 30.27 36.83 11.62
N LEU A 883 30.82 35.87 12.38
CA LEU A 883 30.05 34.73 12.88
C LEU A 883 28.92 35.20 13.83
N PHE A 884 29.16 36.20 14.69
CA PHE A 884 28.15 36.73 15.62
C PHE A 884 27.29 37.84 15.02
N ILE A 885 27.63 38.32 13.82
CA ILE A 885 27.00 39.48 13.15
C ILE A 885 26.96 40.67 14.12
N SER A 886 28.07 40.94 14.79
CA SER A 886 28.23 41.97 15.82
C SER A 886 29.26 43.06 15.42
N GLY A 887 29.46 44.02 16.29
CA GLY A 887 30.55 45.00 16.18
C GLY A 887 31.91 44.33 16.35
N ASP A 888 32.73 44.80 17.27
CA ASP A 888 34.02 44.15 17.55
C ASP A 888 33.86 42.99 18.54
N VAL A 889 34.77 42.01 18.42
CA VAL A 889 34.86 40.87 19.35
C VAL A 889 36.26 40.84 19.96
N THR A 890 36.35 40.74 21.28
CA THR A 890 37.60 40.49 22.01
C THR A 890 37.52 39.19 22.78
N VAL A 891 38.63 38.42 22.78
CA VAL A 891 38.74 37.19 23.53
C VAL A 891 39.75 37.40 24.65
N LYS A 892 39.39 37.07 25.90
CA LYS A 892 40.23 37.24 27.10
C LYS A 892 40.38 35.92 27.84
N PRO A 893 41.59 35.52 28.25
CA PRO A 893 41.78 34.44 29.16
C PRO A 893 41.36 34.86 30.58
N VAL A 894 40.65 33.96 31.26
CA VAL A 894 40.26 34.11 32.65
C VAL A 894 40.48 32.78 33.38
N ASP A 895 40.63 32.87 34.71
CA ASP A 895 40.75 31.68 35.56
C ASP A 895 39.34 31.21 35.97
N ALA A 896 38.64 30.58 35.00
CA ALA A 896 37.30 30.06 35.19
C ALA A 896 37.07 28.90 34.20
N ASP A 897 36.31 27.91 34.64
CA ASP A 897 35.96 26.75 33.80
C ASP A 897 34.83 27.02 32.81
N GLU A 898 34.11 28.14 33.00
CA GLU A 898 32.95 28.50 32.15
C GLU A 898 33.27 29.67 31.21
N VAL A 899 32.61 29.70 30.05
CA VAL A 899 32.69 30.79 29.08
C VAL A 899 31.69 31.87 29.47
N PHE A 900 32.17 33.11 29.61
CA PHE A 900 31.39 34.29 29.90
C PHE A 900 31.32 35.20 28.67
N VAL A 901 30.16 35.75 28.39
CA VAL A 901 29.95 36.71 27.32
C VAL A 901 29.38 37.99 27.92
N LEU A 902 30.07 39.11 27.65
CA LEU A 902 29.60 40.44 27.95
C LEU A 902 29.42 41.22 26.67
N ALA A 903 28.38 42.06 26.62
CA ALA A 903 28.12 42.94 25.48
C ALA A 903 27.86 44.37 25.95
N ARG A 904 28.31 45.36 25.15
CA ARG A 904 28.06 46.75 25.36
C ARG A 904 27.74 47.46 24.05
N PRO A 905 26.94 48.58 24.06
CA PRO A 905 26.76 49.40 22.88
C PRO A 905 28.08 49.96 22.38
N THR A 906 28.29 50.00 21.09
CA THR A 906 29.47 50.60 20.49
C THR A 906 29.30 52.14 20.34
N ALA A 907 30.37 52.86 20.50
CA ALA A 907 30.41 54.29 20.20
C ALA A 907 31.11 54.60 18.88
N LYS A 908 31.53 53.61 18.13
CA LYS A 908 32.30 53.73 16.88
C LYS A 908 31.40 54.26 15.74
N PRO A 909 31.95 54.97 14.75
CA PRO A 909 31.20 55.39 13.58
C PRO A 909 30.78 54.23 12.68
N LYS A 910 29.63 54.34 12.04
CA LYS A 910 29.04 53.36 11.14
C LYS A 910 29.55 53.53 9.71
N CYS A 911 30.05 52.46 9.11
CA CYS A 911 30.35 52.42 7.69
C CYS A 911 29.06 52.36 6.87
N VAL A 912 28.85 53.27 5.91
CA VAL A 912 27.63 53.36 5.11
C VAL A 912 27.45 52.18 4.14
N ARG A 913 28.52 51.45 3.79
CA ARG A 913 28.52 50.36 2.82
C ARG A 913 28.28 49.00 3.47
N CYS A 914 29.05 48.60 4.51
CA CYS A 914 28.92 47.29 5.17
C CYS A 914 28.10 47.32 6.46
N TRP A 915 27.74 48.54 6.95
CA TRP A 915 26.98 48.80 8.17
C TRP A 915 27.68 48.42 9.48
N HIS A 916 28.89 47.91 9.44
CA HIS A 916 29.69 47.69 10.65
C HIS A 916 30.14 49.02 11.27
N TYR A 917 30.26 49.01 12.59
CA TYR A 917 30.75 50.12 13.37
C TYR A 917 32.25 49.91 13.61
N ARG A 918 33.10 50.79 13.08
CA ARG A 918 34.55 50.64 13.07
C ARG A 918 35.25 51.95 13.36
N GLU A 919 36.37 51.88 14.09
CA GLU A 919 37.20 53.07 14.41
C GLU A 919 37.81 53.68 13.14
N ASP A 920 38.10 52.86 12.14
CA ASP A 920 38.78 53.23 10.92
C ASP A 920 37.86 53.82 9.83
N VAL A 921 36.58 54.11 10.15
CA VAL A 921 35.70 54.82 9.23
C VAL A 921 36.21 56.18 8.98
N GLY A 922 36.42 56.53 7.70
CA GLY A 922 36.99 57.83 7.29
C GLY A 922 38.51 57.90 7.29
N SER A 923 39.21 56.81 7.60
CA SER A 923 40.67 56.74 7.56
C SER A 923 41.26 56.85 6.14
N VAL A 924 40.48 56.57 5.09
CA VAL A 924 40.86 56.69 3.67
C VAL A 924 40.22 57.93 3.08
N ALA A 925 41.03 58.93 2.74
CA ALA A 925 40.53 60.24 2.33
C ALA A 925 39.64 60.18 1.08
N ALA A 926 39.83 59.23 0.17
CA ALA A 926 39.00 59.00 -1.04
C ALA A 926 37.61 58.46 -0.67
N HIS A 927 37.46 57.87 0.51
CA HIS A 927 36.23 57.25 0.97
C HIS A 927 35.89 57.56 2.45
N PRO A 928 35.54 58.85 2.74
CA PRO A 928 35.44 59.34 4.11
C PRO A 928 34.29 58.74 4.93
N GLU A 929 33.36 58.06 4.30
CA GLU A 929 32.22 57.37 4.96
C GLU A 929 32.38 55.82 5.03
N LEU A 930 33.52 55.31 4.51
CA LEU A 930 33.82 53.88 4.54
C LEU A 930 34.85 53.52 5.60
N CYS A 931 34.73 52.30 6.14
CA CYS A 931 35.81 51.68 6.88
C CYS A 931 36.95 51.27 5.94
N GLY A 932 38.16 51.10 6.44
CA GLY A 932 39.33 50.68 5.66
C GLY A 932 39.13 49.41 4.84
N ARG A 933 38.45 48.47 5.40
CA ARG A 933 38.03 47.22 4.72
C ARG A 933 37.19 47.52 3.46
N CYS A 934 36.13 48.30 3.61
CA CYS A 934 35.28 48.67 2.48
C CYS A 934 35.98 49.52 1.45
N ALA A 935 36.84 50.43 1.86
CA ALA A 935 37.68 51.22 0.92
C ALA A 935 38.60 50.29 0.12
N SER A 936 39.25 49.32 0.77
CA SER A 936 40.08 48.33 0.08
C SER A 936 39.27 47.42 -0.87
N ASN A 937 38.05 47.04 -0.53
CA ASN A 937 37.18 46.24 -1.39
C ASN A 937 36.64 46.99 -2.62
N VAL A 938 36.55 48.33 -2.53
CA VAL A 938 36.07 49.16 -3.63
C VAL A 938 37.21 49.51 -4.62
N ASP A 939 38.37 49.98 -4.09
CA ASP A 939 39.41 50.51 -4.92
C ASP A 939 40.83 49.94 -4.64
N GLY A 940 40.94 48.97 -3.72
CA GLY A 940 42.21 48.38 -3.31
C GLY A 940 42.35 46.90 -3.65
N ALA A 941 43.27 46.21 -2.94
CA ALA A 941 43.52 44.79 -3.10
C ALA A 941 42.37 43.88 -2.57
N GLY A 942 41.40 44.47 -1.87
CA GLY A 942 40.34 43.73 -1.21
C GLY A 942 40.79 43.16 0.16
N GLU A 943 39.88 42.69 0.92
CA GLU A 943 40.11 41.96 2.19
C GLU A 943 40.32 40.45 1.93
N ASP A 944 41.12 39.82 2.74
CA ASP A 944 41.22 38.37 2.80
C ASP A 944 40.65 37.85 4.12
N ARG A 945 39.93 36.71 4.07
CA ARG A 945 39.37 36.01 5.24
C ARG A 945 39.79 34.57 5.23
N ARG A 946 40.06 34.05 6.44
CA ARG A 946 40.47 32.68 6.62
C ARG A 946 39.38 31.79 7.25
N TRP A 947 38.57 32.41 8.13
CA TRP A 947 37.70 31.65 9.02
C TRP A 947 36.19 31.78 8.67
N PHE A 948 35.67 33.03 8.56
CA PHE A 948 34.22 33.28 8.41
C PHE A 948 33.82 34.21 7.27
#